data_e72344d797299e73ed1affc6b748e06c
#
_entry.id   e72344d797299e73ed1affc6b748e06c
#
_cell.length_a   1.000
_cell.length_b   1.000
_cell.length_c   1.000
_cell.angle_alpha   90.00
_cell.angle_beta   90.00
_cell.angle_gamma   90.00
#
_symmetry.space_group_name_H-M   'P 1'
#
loop_
_entity.id
_entity.type
_entity.pdbx_description
1 polymer ?
#
loop_
_entity_poly.entity_id
_entity_poly.type
_entity_poly.pdbx_seq_one_letter_code
_entity_poly.pdbx_strand_id
1 'polypeptide(L)'
;MMTLKAMLATGRILSMVILAGVSMVQPANASSSAVLQVKHTQNSAVIPLYEVLEIAFQHEAQYENPFFDVTIDVTLTSPSAKQIQVGGFYYKPGLWKARFAPGELGRWTYRLVFKNTRGQTASGDGAFTCIKGRKGNPGFLRRHPENPYRFVFDDGTAYFPIGVQDCWGDNNHNGSVLDVFSMEGPFRTDLKEPPALPPGPMFLRGPSSNPQNADIFFRSFGQCGFNLYRFSQKNCSYDLYRDLDHYLAPEGTVTDELLQAARKYGFRVCYGIFGYQKVFNNEPNNTEGLAKVKRFLKYSVDRWGAYVDFWEFLNEQHADDRWYEIMIPYLRSVDPYRHPITTSWERPYLNGIEINAPHWYQREEELKSDQVTAARANEWKKHGKPVVVGEQGNTSDRKKPIPGVGGVWDDRSALRMRIRNWTALFHEIAFVFWNTSYARDGHYMNIWLGPQERQYVRAMQDFAYRLDKDVMMHTVKVSQPDVVRGYALASEHRAGVYLHHFHDHATRVEGLRLDVDLPGGTKGYWYNPADTAILKIVDISAGMNDLEVPPFTVDLALLVTPEGAPDIDHDGRPNHLDTDDDNDGVPDDRDAFPLDPSEWADKDGDWIGDNLDADDDGDGVPDDNNENGIPDYREMDLDGDGVARAETIPWDAFPLDAKEWRDTDGDGIGDNADPDDDNDGFPDAQERQAGTDPLDPLRFPTE
;
A
#
# COMPACT_ATOMS: atom_id res chain seq x y z
N MET A 1 -24.20 30.65 49.22
CA MET A 1 -25.47 30.63 49.95
C MET A 1 -26.02 29.21 49.83
N MET A 2 -25.73 28.41 50.85
CA MET A 2 -26.72 27.94 51.89
C MET A 2 -27.71 26.94 51.29
N THR A 3 -27.94 25.74 51.79
CA THR A 3 -27.74 24.94 53.03
C THR A 3 -28.26 23.55 52.71
N LEU A 4 -27.58 22.47 52.96
CA LEU A 4 -27.53 21.61 54.16
C LEU A 4 -28.86 21.27 54.88
N LYS A 5 -29.22 19.95 54.94
CA LYS A 5 -29.82 19.17 56.04
C LYS A 5 -30.18 17.77 55.51
N ALA A 6 -29.65 16.64 55.88
CA ALA A 6 -29.47 15.92 57.19
C ALA A 6 -30.79 15.53 57.89
N MET A 7 -30.95 14.21 58.08
CA MET A 7 -31.26 13.53 59.36
C MET A 7 -31.87 12.14 59.15
N LEU A 8 -31.23 11.10 59.62
CA LEU A 8 -31.45 10.27 60.83
C LEU A 8 -32.49 9.15 60.64
N ALA A 9 -32.12 7.91 60.66
CA ALA A 9 -31.78 6.97 61.74
C ALA A 9 -33.00 6.26 62.37
N THR A 10 -32.97 4.95 62.31
CA THR A 10 -33.39 4.09 63.42
C THR A 10 -32.93 2.65 63.15
N GLY A 11 -32.29 2.05 63.91
CA GLY A 11 -31.71 0.99 64.52
C GLY A 11 -32.65 -0.09 65.03
N ARG A 12 -32.26 -1.34 64.92
CA ARG A 12 -32.58 -2.41 65.86
C ARG A 12 -31.47 -3.44 65.91
N ILE A 13 -31.00 -3.65 67.09
CA ILE A 13 -30.09 -4.68 67.60
C ILE A 13 -30.90 -5.96 67.81
N LEU A 14 -30.43 -7.12 67.43
CA LEU A 14 -30.74 -8.39 68.12
C LEU A 14 -29.67 -9.44 67.95
N SER A 15 -28.96 -9.63 69.00
CA SER A 15 -28.53 -10.85 69.71
C SER A 15 -27.83 -11.97 68.94
N MET A 16 -26.64 -12.14 69.37
CA MET A 16 -25.69 -13.24 69.28
C MET A 16 -26.22 -14.57 69.78
N VAL A 17 -26.08 -15.64 69.03
CA VAL A 17 -26.04 -17.00 69.56
C VAL A 17 -24.74 -17.66 69.02
N ILE A 18 -23.85 -17.95 69.92
CA ILE A 18 -22.62 -18.70 69.69
C ILE A 18 -22.98 -20.20 69.74
N LEU A 19 -22.79 -20.89 68.61
CA LEU A 19 -22.71 -22.34 68.56
C LEU A 19 -21.29 -22.72 68.06
N ALA A 20 -20.53 -23.29 68.98
CA ALA A 20 -19.23 -23.86 68.68
C ALA A 20 -19.45 -25.16 67.88
N GLY A 21 -19.14 -25.11 66.58
CA GLY A 21 -19.08 -26.28 65.72
C GLY A 21 -17.62 -26.59 65.38
N VAL A 22 -17.16 -27.77 65.75
CA VAL A 22 -15.86 -28.32 65.41
C VAL A 22 -15.78 -28.46 63.91
N SER A 23 -15.00 -27.63 63.23
CA SER A 23 -14.66 -27.80 61.84
C SER A 23 -13.58 -28.82 61.67
N MET A 24 -13.93 -30.00 61.17
CA MET A 24 -12.95 -30.88 60.56
C MET A 24 -12.36 -30.16 59.33
N VAL A 25 -11.05 -29.93 59.35
CA VAL A 25 -10.29 -29.51 58.18
C VAL A 25 -10.28 -30.67 57.21
N GLN A 26 -11.11 -30.61 56.19
CA GLN A 26 -10.92 -31.44 55.01
C GLN A 26 -9.65 -30.93 54.27
N PRO A 27 -8.78 -31.85 53.82
CA PRO A 27 -7.66 -31.45 53.00
C PRO A 27 -8.24 -30.84 51.71
N ALA A 28 -7.73 -29.64 51.37
CA ALA A 28 -8.05 -29.00 50.08
C ALA A 28 -7.76 -30.00 48.98
N ASN A 29 -8.81 -30.40 48.30
CA ASN A 29 -8.69 -31.14 47.03
C ASN A 29 -7.81 -30.26 46.10
N ALA A 30 -6.67 -30.82 45.74
CA ALA A 30 -5.90 -30.28 44.65
C ALA A 30 -6.85 -30.17 43.45
N SER A 31 -7.17 -28.93 43.04
CA SER A 31 -7.92 -28.69 41.84
C SER A 31 -7.17 -29.36 40.70
N SER A 32 -7.77 -30.36 40.07
CA SER A 32 -7.30 -30.86 38.79
C SER A 32 -7.19 -29.61 37.91
N SER A 33 -5.99 -29.26 37.49
CA SER A 33 -5.80 -28.16 36.52
C SER A 33 -6.58 -28.52 35.30
N ALA A 34 -7.72 -27.87 35.11
CA ALA A 34 -8.52 -28.07 33.91
C ALA A 34 -7.61 -27.81 32.71
N VAL A 35 -7.47 -28.82 31.85
CA VAL A 35 -6.65 -28.71 30.63
C VAL A 35 -7.21 -27.56 29.82
N LEU A 36 -6.34 -26.62 29.44
CA LEU A 36 -6.74 -25.49 28.62
C LEU A 36 -7.26 -25.99 27.27
N GLN A 37 -8.54 -25.77 27.00
CA GLN A 37 -9.16 -26.17 25.74
C GLN A 37 -8.97 -25.05 24.71
N VAL A 38 -8.16 -25.30 23.70
CA VAL A 38 -7.93 -24.43 22.54
C VAL A 38 -8.02 -25.26 21.29
N LYS A 39 -8.91 -24.88 20.38
CA LYS A 39 -8.97 -25.43 19.02
C LYS A 39 -8.17 -24.51 18.09
N HIS A 40 -7.32 -25.06 17.27
CA HIS A 40 -6.66 -24.31 16.21
C HIS A 40 -7.01 -24.87 14.84
N THR A 41 -7.05 -23.98 13.85
CA THR A 41 -7.25 -24.28 12.44
C THR A 41 -6.34 -23.38 11.62
N GLN A 42 -5.99 -23.78 10.42
CA GLN A 42 -5.27 -22.94 9.46
C GLN A 42 -6.12 -22.68 8.22
N ASN A 43 -5.90 -21.56 7.56
CA ASN A 43 -6.68 -21.16 6.38
C ASN A 43 -6.50 -22.12 5.20
N SER A 44 -5.29 -22.65 4.97
CA SER A 44 -5.02 -23.62 3.92
C SER A 44 -3.88 -24.57 4.29
N ALA A 45 -3.88 -25.77 3.70
CA ALA A 45 -2.75 -26.71 3.75
C ALA A 45 -1.69 -26.39 2.67
N VAL A 46 -2.05 -25.58 1.68
CA VAL A 46 -1.17 -25.13 0.57
C VAL A 46 -1.14 -23.61 0.57
N ILE A 47 0.02 -23.02 0.63
CA ILE A 47 0.22 -21.58 0.69
C ILE A 47 1.19 -21.17 -0.43
N PRO A 48 0.80 -20.34 -1.37
CA PRO A 48 1.71 -19.78 -2.35
C PRO A 48 2.85 -18.99 -1.69
N LEU A 49 4.00 -18.93 -2.34
CA LEU A 49 5.16 -18.18 -1.84
C LEU A 49 4.78 -16.71 -1.60
N TYR A 50 5.13 -16.17 -0.44
CA TYR A 50 4.80 -14.82 0.05
C TYR A 50 3.32 -14.54 0.35
N GLU A 51 2.43 -15.52 0.18
CA GLU A 51 1.04 -15.42 0.65
C GLU A 51 0.91 -15.75 2.14
N VAL A 52 -0.20 -15.34 2.75
CA VAL A 52 -0.34 -15.40 4.20
C VAL A 52 -0.96 -16.72 4.68
N LEU A 53 -0.16 -17.52 5.38
CA LEU A 53 -0.71 -18.53 6.29
C LEU A 53 -1.33 -17.83 7.50
N GLU A 54 -2.61 -18.05 7.75
CA GLU A 54 -3.28 -17.61 8.97
C GLU A 54 -3.69 -18.81 9.82
N ILE A 55 -3.28 -18.83 11.08
CA ILE A 55 -3.68 -19.84 12.08
C ILE A 55 -4.63 -19.18 13.07
N ALA A 56 -5.84 -19.70 13.17
CA ALA A 56 -6.89 -19.24 14.07
C ALA A 56 -6.95 -20.10 15.33
N PHE A 57 -7.11 -19.48 16.51
CA PHE A 57 -7.19 -20.12 17.81
C PHE A 57 -8.52 -19.77 18.46
N GLN A 58 -9.40 -20.75 18.64
CA GLN A 58 -10.70 -20.61 19.29
C GLN A 58 -10.60 -21.02 20.76
N HIS A 59 -11.02 -20.13 21.65
CA HIS A 59 -10.99 -20.34 23.09
C HIS A 59 -12.06 -19.52 23.81
N GLU A 60 -12.96 -20.19 24.52
CA GLU A 60 -14.17 -19.60 25.09
C GLU A 60 -13.97 -18.84 26.42
N ALA A 61 -12.78 -18.95 27.03
CA ALA A 61 -12.56 -18.31 28.32
C ALA A 61 -12.54 -16.78 28.20
N GLN A 62 -13.19 -16.14 29.15
CA GLN A 62 -13.17 -14.67 29.28
C GLN A 62 -11.91 -14.21 30.03
N TYR A 63 -11.33 -13.12 29.53
CA TYR A 63 -10.16 -12.45 30.06
C TYR A 63 -10.47 -10.97 30.32
N GLU A 64 -9.82 -10.39 31.32
CA GLU A 64 -9.95 -8.96 31.62
C GLU A 64 -9.34 -8.12 30.49
N ASN A 65 -8.16 -8.51 30.02
CA ASN A 65 -7.52 -7.94 28.85
C ASN A 65 -7.00 -9.03 27.91
N PRO A 66 -7.81 -9.46 26.93
CA PRO A 66 -7.47 -10.57 26.05
C PRO A 66 -6.26 -10.29 25.15
N PHE A 67 -5.86 -9.04 24.99
CA PHE A 67 -4.64 -8.66 24.25
C PHE A 67 -3.36 -9.01 25.03
N PHE A 68 -3.42 -9.06 26.38
CA PHE A 68 -2.24 -9.22 27.23
C PHE A 68 -2.31 -10.47 28.09
N ASP A 69 -3.53 -10.95 28.42
CA ASP A 69 -3.73 -12.10 29.26
C ASP A 69 -3.46 -13.44 28.53
N VAL A 70 -3.33 -13.38 27.21
CA VAL A 70 -3.01 -14.51 26.35
C VAL A 70 -1.74 -14.23 25.56
N THR A 71 -0.85 -15.23 25.55
CA THR A 71 0.35 -15.23 24.71
C THR A 71 0.33 -16.45 23.81
N ILE A 72 0.61 -16.26 22.53
CA ILE A 72 0.71 -17.32 21.55
C ILE A 72 2.09 -17.24 20.91
N ASP A 73 2.82 -18.33 20.95
CA ASP A 73 4.10 -18.50 20.29
C ASP A 73 3.96 -19.56 19.19
N VAL A 74 4.32 -19.24 17.97
CA VAL A 74 4.37 -20.18 16.84
C VAL A 74 5.80 -20.25 16.34
N THR A 75 6.37 -21.45 16.40
CA THR A 75 7.70 -21.72 15.85
C THR A 75 7.52 -22.49 14.55
N LEU A 76 7.86 -21.85 13.44
CA LEU A 76 7.83 -22.46 12.12
C LEU A 76 9.22 -23.04 11.78
N THR A 77 9.24 -24.18 11.10
CA THR A 77 10.46 -24.81 10.59
C THR A 77 10.36 -24.91 9.08
N SER A 78 11.25 -24.22 8.38
CA SER A 78 11.29 -24.19 6.91
C SER A 78 11.82 -25.52 6.32
N PRO A 79 11.65 -25.76 5.01
CA PRO A 79 12.25 -26.89 4.30
C PRO A 79 13.77 -26.99 4.49
N SER A 80 14.47 -25.86 4.59
CA SER A 80 15.90 -25.80 4.89
C SER A 80 16.24 -25.94 6.39
N ALA A 81 15.27 -26.33 7.23
CA ALA A 81 15.40 -26.48 8.68
C ALA A 81 15.70 -25.18 9.47
N LYS A 82 15.46 -24.01 8.86
CA LYS A 82 15.53 -22.73 9.54
C LYS A 82 14.31 -22.55 10.46
N GLN A 83 14.54 -22.15 11.70
CA GLN A 83 13.44 -21.84 12.64
C GLN A 83 13.11 -20.35 12.60
N ILE A 84 11.82 -20.04 12.54
CA ILE A 84 11.26 -18.70 12.56
C ILE A 84 10.21 -18.65 13.65
N GLN A 85 10.20 -17.58 14.44
CA GLN A 85 9.21 -17.37 15.48
C GLN A 85 8.30 -16.19 15.14
N VAL A 86 7.00 -16.40 15.27
CA VAL A 86 5.97 -15.37 15.18
C VAL A 86 5.05 -15.47 16.41
N GLY A 87 4.49 -14.34 16.82
CA GLY A 87 3.50 -14.31 17.88
C GLY A 87 2.09 -14.37 17.33
N GLY A 88 1.13 -14.74 18.20
CA GLY A 88 -0.28 -14.53 17.91
C GLY A 88 -0.82 -13.27 18.56
N PHE A 89 -1.98 -12.85 18.11
CA PHE A 89 -2.66 -11.63 18.56
C PHE A 89 -4.15 -11.89 18.78
N TYR A 90 -4.75 -11.11 19.68
CA TYR A 90 -6.20 -11.11 19.86
C TYR A 90 -6.89 -10.46 18.67
N TYR A 91 -7.89 -11.14 18.11
CA TYR A 91 -8.61 -10.68 16.94
C TYR A 91 -10.01 -10.15 17.32
N LYS A 92 -10.83 -11.01 17.96
CA LYS A 92 -12.16 -10.68 18.45
C LYS A 92 -12.55 -11.66 19.59
N PRO A 93 -13.68 -11.44 20.28
CA PRO A 93 -14.10 -12.34 21.38
C PRO A 93 -14.03 -13.83 21.01
N GLY A 94 -13.28 -14.58 21.81
CA GLY A 94 -13.07 -16.01 21.62
C GLY A 94 -12.12 -16.42 20.50
N LEU A 95 -11.50 -15.45 19.79
CA LEU A 95 -10.66 -15.71 18.63
C LEU A 95 -9.33 -14.95 18.72
N TRP A 96 -8.23 -15.69 18.55
CA TRP A 96 -6.88 -15.19 18.33
C TRP A 96 -6.37 -15.71 17.00
N LYS A 97 -5.39 -15.04 16.42
CA LYS A 97 -4.77 -15.43 15.15
C LYS A 97 -3.25 -15.32 15.24
N ALA A 98 -2.56 -16.05 14.36
CA ALA A 98 -1.15 -15.84 14.05
C ALA A 98 -0.98 -15.87 12.53
N ARG A 99 -0.08 -15.03 12.00
CA ARG A 99 0.13 -14.88 10.55
C ARG A 99 1.58 -15.08 10.19
N PHE A 100 1.80 -15.68 9.02
CA PHE A 100 3.12 -15.88 8.48
C PHE A 100 3.08 -15.99 6.95
N ALA A 101 3.97 -15.31 6.25
CA ALA A 101 4.16 -15.44 4.81
C ALA A 101 5.46 -16.23 4.53
N PRO A 102 5.40 -17.44 3.95
CA PRO A 102 6.58 -18.27 3.69
C PRO A 102 7.42 -17.68 2.56
N GLY A 103 8.74 -17.68 2.73
CA GLY A 103 9.73 -17.25 1.73
C GLY A 103 10.55 -18.40 1.14
N GLU A 104 10.13 -19.67 1.27
CA GLU A 104 10.86 -20.85 0.81
C GLU A 104 9.88 -21.95 0.37
N LEU A 105 10.05 -22.46 -0.84
CA LEU A 105 9.21 -23.52 -1.40
C LEU A 105 9.40 -24.85 -0.68
N GLY A 106 8.34 -25.62 -0.52
CA GLY A 106 8.35 -26.96 0.04
C GLY A 106 7.59 -27.09 1.34
N ARG A 107 7.77 -28.22 2.04
CA ARG A 107 7.02 -28.56 3.25
C ARG A 107 7.54 -27.80 4.46
N TRP A 108 6.65 -27.02 5.06
CA TRP A 108 6.83 -26.35 6.34
C TRP A 108 6.13 -27.12 7.46
N THR A 109 6.68 -27.03 8.65
CA THR A 109 6.01 -27.51 9.88
C THR A 109 5.98 -26.38 10.90
N TYR A 110 5.00 -26.41 11.77
CA TYR A 110 4.97 -25.48 12.90
C TYR A 110 4.57 -26.16 14.20
N ARG A 111 5.08 -25.60 15.30
CA ARG A 111 4.66 -25.89 16.66
C ARG A 111 4.11 -24.63 17.28
N LEU A 112 2.97 -24.73 17.92
CA LEU A 112 2.31 -23.62 18.61
C LEU A 112 2.20 -23.86 20.10
N VAL A 113 2.23 -22.78 20.87
CA VAL A 113 2.02 -22.79 22.32
C VAL A 113 1.12 -21.62 22.68
N PHE A 114 -0.06 -21.91 23.21
CA PHE A 114 -1.01 -20.94 23.74
C PHE A 114 -0.90 -20.93 25.26
N LYS A 115 -0.66 -19.79 25.87
CA LYS A 115 -0.51 -19.59 27.32
C LYS A 115 -1.42 -18.49 27.80
N ASN A 116 -1.90 -18.59 29.03
CA ASN A 116 -2.63 -17.51 29.66
C ASN A 116 -2.01 -17.08 31.00
N THR A 117 -2.42 -15.94 31.51
CA THR A 117 -1.96 -15.37 32.81
C THR A 117 -2.36 -16.23 34.01
N ARG A 118 -3.28 -17.22 33.84
CA ARG A 118 -3.66 -18.18 34.88
C ARG A 118 -2.68 -19.36 34.97
N GLY A 119 -1.58 -19.33 34.24
CA GLY A 119 -0.56 -20.38 34.23
C GLY A 119 -0.94 -21.65 33.43
N GLN A 120 -2.04 -21.61 32.67
CA GLN A 120 -2.48 -22.71 31.83
C GLN A 120 -1.81 -22.64 30.46
N THR A 121 -1.57 -23.81 29.85
CA THR A 121 -0.91 -23.93 28.56
C THR A 121 -1.61 -25.00 27.70
N ALA A 122 -1.77 -24.69 26.41
CA ALA A 122 -2.12 -25.68 25.38
C ALA A 122 -1.05 -25.63 24.29
N SER A 123 -0.78 -26.76 23.66
CA SER A 123 0.17 -26.86 22.53
C SER A 123 -0.40 -27.67 21.40
N GLY A 124 0.07 -27.43 20.20
CA GLY A 124 -0.30 -28.16 19.00
C GLY A 124 0.79 -28.06 17.94
N ASP A 125 0.64 -28.85 16.91
CA ASP A 125 1.56 -28.89 15.80
C ASP A 125 0.74 -28.87 14.50
N GLY A 126 1.33 -28.41 13.39
CA GLY A 126 0.72 -28.43 12.07
C GLY A 126 1.76 -28.38 10.97
N ALA A 127 1.28 -28.41 9.74
CA ALA A 127 2.12 -28.35 8.57
C ALA A 127 1.35 -27.77 7.38
N PHE A 128 2.07 -27.20 6.43
CA PHE A 128 1.57 -26.77 5.14
C PHE A 128 2.67 -26.95 4.07
N THR A 129 2.26 -26.90 2.82
CA THR A 129 3.20 -26.91 1.69
C THR A 129 3.22 -25.52 1.07
N CYS A 130 4.40 -24.92 0.95
CA CYS A 130 4.59 -23.70 0.20
C CYS A 130 4.87 -24.05 -1.25
N ILE A 131 4.02 -23.54 -2.16
CA ILE A 131 4.11 -23.74 -3.61
C ILE A 131 4.65 -22.47 -4.29
N LYS A 132 4.81 -22.48 -5.62
CA LYS A 132 5.18 -21.31 -6.42
C LYS A 132 4.26 -20.13 -6.09
N GLY A 133 4.81 -18.94 -6.03
CA GLY A 133 4.05 -17.72 -5.80
C GLY A 133 3.12 -17.39 -6.97
N ARG A 134 2.04 -16.68 -6.67
CA ARG A 134 1.12 -16.18 -7.69
C ARG A 134 1.81 -15.14 -8.57
N LYS A 135 1.39 -15.02 -9.83
CA LYS A 135 1.78 -13.92 -10.70
C LYS A 135 1.45 -12.58 -10.01
N GLY A 136 2.34 -11.62 -10.09
CA GLY A 136 2.15 -10.32 -9.42
C GLY A 136 2.54 -10.25 -7.93
N ASN A 137 2.90 -11.37 -7.26
CA ASN A 137 3.45 -11.34 -5.90
C ASN A 137 4.96 -11.63 -5.88
N PRO A 138 5.81 -10.60 -6.08
CA PRO A 138 7.27 -10.76 -6.17
C PRO A 138 7.96 -10.88 -4.81
N GLY A 139 7.21 -10.92 -3.72
CA GLY A 139 7.74 -10.97 -2.36
C GLY A 139 7.88 -9.61 -1.69
N PHE A 140 8.74 -9.54 -0.67
CA PHE A 140 8.96 -8.33 0.11
C PHE A 140 9.99 -7.40 -0.51
N LEU A 141 9.86 -6.12 -0.26
CA LEU A 141 10.81 -5.12 -0.73
C LEU A 141 12.14 -5.20 0.01
N ARG A 142 13.20 -5.02 -0.76
CA ARG A 142 14.60 -4.94 -0.31
C ARG A 142 15.26 -3.71 -0.88
N ARG A 143 16.27 -3.21 -0.19
CA ARG A 143 17.19 -2.27 -0.79
C ARG A 143 17.98 -2.99 -1.89
N HIS A 144 18.14 -2.33 -3.05
CA HIS A 144 18.93 -2.89 -4.14
C HIS A 144 20.39 -3.12 -3.69
N PRO A 145 20.99 -4.27 -3.99
CA PRO A 145 22.32 -4.62 -3.47
C PRO A 145 23.45 -3.72 -4.01
N GLU A 146 23.33 -3.26 -5.25
CA GLU A 146 24.36 -2.49 -5.95
C GLU A 146 24.02 -0.99 -6.02
N ASN A 147 22.76 -0.64 -6.19
CA ASN A 147 22.32 0.75 -6.21
C ASN A 147 21.69 1.15 -4.88
N PRO A 148 22.37 1.97 -4.04
CA PRO A 148 21.92 2.30 -2.71
C PRO A 148 20.61 3.12 -2.65
N TYR A 149 20.12 3.61 -3.77
CA TYR A 149 18.96 4.49 -3.87
C TYR A 149 17.72 3.79 -4.37
N ARG A 150 17.83 2.52 -4.80
CA ARG A 150 16.76 1.75 -5.40
C ARG A 150 16.27 0.63 -4.50
N PHE A 151 15.11 0.12 -4.86
CA PHE A 151 14.50 -1.06 -4.27
C PHE A 151 14.35 -2.17 -5.31
N VAL A 152 14.35 -3.40 -4.82
CA VAL A 152 14.00 -4.60 -5.57
C VAL A 152 13.12 -5.48 -4.70
N PHE A 153 12.36 -6.37 -5.33
CA PHE A 153 11.66 -7.42 -4.62
C PHE A 153 12.55 -8.64 -4.34
N ASP A 154 12.06 -9.55 -3.49
CA ASP A 154 12.77 -10.80 -3.18
C ASP A 154 13.06 -11.66 -4.43
N ASP A 155 12.20 -11.61 -5.45
CA ASP A 155 12.41 -12.29 -6.75
C ASP A 155 13.35 -11.52 -7.69
N GLY A 156 13.79 -10.34 -7.32
CA GLY A 156 14.70 -9.48 -8.10
C GLY A 156 14.01 -8.53 -9.07
N THR A 157 12.68 -8.49 -9.13
CA THR A 157 11.95 -7.50 -9.94
C THR A 157 12.19 -6.07 -9.47
N ALA A 158 12.14 -5.11 -10.40
CA ALA A 158 12.28 -3.69 -10.11
C ALA A 158 11.07 -3.16 -9.32
N TYR A 159 11.29 -2.13 -8.51
CA TYR A 159 10.22 -1.35 -7.90
C TYR A 159 10.49 0.15 -8.05
N PHE A 160 9.54 0.84 -8.66
CA PHE A 160 9.56 2.29 -8.84
C PHE A 160 8.41 2.89 -8.02
N PRO A 161 8.66 3.25 -6.74
CA PRO A 161 7.61 3.70 -5.84
C PRO A 161 7.05 5.07 -6.22
N ILE A 162 5.73 5.17 -6.20
CA ILE A 162 4.99 6.42 -6.11
C ILE A 162 3.80 6.19 -5.19
N GLY A 163 3.57 7.06 -4.24
CA GLY A 163 2.69 6.75 -3.13
C GLY A 163 1.61 7.78 -2.88
N VAL A 164 0.58 7.31 -2.20
CA VAL A 164 -0.51 8.10 -1.63
C VAL A 164 -0.63 7.85 -0.14
N GLN A 165 -1.19 8.82 0.55
CA GLN A 165 -1.54 8.75 1.96
C GLN A 165 -2.82 9.53 2.18
N ASP A 166 -3.67 9.03 3.06
CA ASP A 166 -4.83 9.73 3.57
C ASP A 166 -5.06 9.38 5.04
N CYS A 167 -5.87 10.16 5.72
CA CYS A 167 -6.30 9.88 7.08
C CYS A 167 -7.68 9.24 7.04
N TRP A 168 -7.82 8.09 7.70
CA TRP A 168 -9.03 7.28 7.66
C TRP A 168 -9.77 7.26 8.99
N GLY A 169 -11.08 7.25 8.94
CA GLY A 169 -11.96 7.05 10.10
C GLY A 169 -12.97 5.94 9.84
N ASP A 170 -13.46 5.34 10.91
CA ASP A 170 -14.54 4.36 10.90
C ASP A 170 -15.68 4.89 11.79
N ASN A 171 -16.76 5.35 11.17
CA ASN A 171 -17.89 5.92 11.90
C ASN A 171 -18.69 4.89 12.68
N ASN A 172 -18.78 3.70 12.17
CA ASN A 172 -19.66 2.67 12.71
C ASN A 172 -18.94 1.79 13.73
N HIS A 173 -17.61 1.86 13.79
CA HIS A 173 -16.76 1.01 14.64
C HIS A 173 -17.10 -0.48 14.48
N ASN A 174 -17.54 -0.88 13.28
CA ASN A 174 -17.96 -2.25 12.97
C ASN A 174 -16.84 -3.12 12.40
N GLY A 175 -15.72 -2.50 12.05
CA GLY A 175 -14.57 -3.19 11.49
C GLY A 175 -14.67 -3.45 9.99
N SER A 176 -15.56 -2.77 9.26
CA SER A 176 -15.69 -2.91 7.81
C SER A 176 -15.00 -1.78 7.07
N VAL A 177 -14.20 -2.11 6.05
CA VAL A 177 -13.57 -1.12 5.15
C VAL A 177 -14.61 -0.38 4.29
N LEU A 178 -15.79 -0.95 4.10
CA LEU A 178 -16.87 -0.31 3.36
C LEU A 178 -17.44 0.92 4.08
N ASP A 179 -17.26 1.01 5.40
CA ASP A 179 -17.73 2.12 6.23
C ASP A 179 -16.62 3.14 6.53
N VAL A 180 -15.45 2.97 5.95
CA VAL A 180 -14.30 3.84 6.16
C VAL A 180 -14.42 5.09 5.31
N PHE A 181 -14.02 6.22 5.86
CA PHE A 181 -14.03 7.50 5.16
C PHE A 181 -12.70 8.25 5.37
N SER A 182 -12.33 9.08 4.41
CA SER A 182 -11.22 10.01 4.58
C SER A 182 -11.53 11.08 5.63
N MET A 183 -10.67 11.22 6.64
CA MET A 183 -10.79 12.26 7.66
C MET A 183 -10.40 13.64 7.13
N GLU A 184 -9.67 13.70 6.03
CA GLU A 184 -9.24 14.94 5.37
C GLU A 184 -10.35 15.58 4.54
N GLY A 185 -11.46 14.89 4.34
CA GLY A 185 -12.63 15.34 3.59
C GLY A 185 -13.10 14.27 2.60
N PRO A 186 -14.21 14.46 1.88
CA PRO A 186 -14.65 13.50 0.91
C PRO A 186 -13.59 13.40 -0.19
N PHE A 187 -13.15 12.20 -0.43
CA PHE A 187 -12.44 11.87 -1.63
C PHE A 187 -13.46 11.84 -2.78
N ARG A 188 -13.25 12.61 -3.81
CA ARG A 188 -14.13 12.71 -4.98
C ARG A 188 -13.30 12.38 -6.21
N THR A 189 -13.51 11.20 -6.76
CA THR A 189 -12.88 10.78 -8.02
C THR A 189 -13.60 11.39 -9.24
N ASP A 190 -14.87 11.64 -9.10
CA ASP A 190 -15.79 12.19 -10.08
C ASP A 190 -15.52 13.65 -10.47
N LEU A 191 -14.71 14.39 -9.74
CA LEU A 191 -14.52 15.80 -9.99
C LEU A 191 -13.28 16.12 -10.80
N LYS A 192 -13.44 16.84 -11.89
CA LYS A 192 -12.34 17.39 -12.72
C LYS A 192 -11.59 18.52 -12.00
N GLU A 193 -12.25 19.23 -11.13
CA GLU A 193 -11.71 20.31 -10.32
C GLU A 193 -12.01 20.09 -8.83
N PRO A 194 -11.10 20.49 -7.92
CA PRO A 194 -11.36 20.34 -6.49
C PRO A 194 -12.57 21.16 -6.05
N PRO A 195 -13.45 20.60 -5.22
CA PRO A 195 -14.63 21.29 -4.70
C PRO A 195 -14.23 22.48 -3.81
N ALA A 196 -15.15 23.41 -3.65
CA ALA A 196 -15.00 24.47 -2.65
C ALA A 196 -14.98 23.86 -1.24
N LEU A 197 -14.04 24.34 -0.39
CA LEU A 197 -13.97 23.88 1.00
C LEU A 197 -15.21 24.29 1.78
N PRO A 198 -15.88 23.37 2.48
CA PRO A 198 -16.85 23.75 3.48
C PRO A 198 -16.18 24.49 4.65
N PRO A 199 -16.86 25.44 5.30
CA PRO A 199 -16.28 26.15 6.44
C PRO A 199 -16.06 25.21 7.63
N GLY A 200 -14.97 25.38 8.34
CA GLY A 200 -14.66 24.68 9.59
C GLY A 200 -13.31 23.96 9.60
N PRO A 201 -12.91 23.43 10.76
CA PRO A 201 -11.67 22.67 10.87
C PRO A 201 -11.72 21.39 10.05
N MET A 202 -10.65 21.12 9.32
CA MET A 202 -10.49 19.97 8.44
C MET A 202 -10.81 18.62 9.12
N PHE A 203 -10.26 18.39 10.29
CA PHE A 203 -10.40 17.13 11.04
C PHE A 203 -11.76 16.86 11.69
N LEU A 204 -12.70 17.78 11.59
CA LEU A 204 -14.03 17.63 12.20
C LEU A 204 -15.14 17.48 11.16
N ARG A 205 -14.79 17.27 9.92
CA ARG A 205 -15.77 17.06 8.87
C ARG A 205 -16.18 15.61 8.91
N GLY A 206 -17.42 15.37 9.22
CA GLY A 206 -18.00 14.04 9.17
C GLY A 206 -17.92 13.43 7.78
N PRO A 207 -18.34 12.18 7.64
CA PRO A 207 -18.36 11.49 6.36
C PRO A 207 -19.09 12.34 5.34
N SER A 208 -18.58 12.38 4.13
CA SER A 208 -19.27 13.02 3.02
C SER A 208 -20.57 12.28 2.73
N SER A 209 -21.46 12.95 2.01
CA SER A 209 -22.64 12.31 1.45
C SER A 209 -22.29 11.25 0.39
N ASN A 210 -21.04 11.21 -0.03
CA ASN A 210 -20.50 10.21 -0.94
C ASN A 210 -19.26 9.57 -0.28
N PRO A 211 -19.45 8.57 0.61
CA PRO A 211 -18.37 7.90 1.31
C PRO A 211 -17.64 7.01 0.32
N GLN A 212 -16.44 7.39 -0.03
CA GLN A 212 -15.58 6.47 -0.74
C GLN A 212 -14.92 5.53 0.24
N ASN A 213 -15.13 4.26 0.05
CA ASN A 213 -14.51 3.23 0.84
C ASN A 213 -13.05 2.99 0.42
N ALA A 214 -12.31 2.26 1.24
CA ALA A 214 -10.91 2.00 0.97
C ALA A 214 -10.69 1.20 -0.32
N ASP A 215 -11.65 0.37 -0.72
CA ASP A 215 -11.57 -0.43 -1.94
C ASP A 215 -11.55 0.49 -3.17
N ILE A 216 -12.50 1.41 -3.29
CA ILE A 216 -12.54 2.41 -4.38
C ILE A 216 -11.26 3.24 -4.40
N PHE A 217 -10.78 3.70 -3.24
CA PHE A 217 -9.55 4.46 -3.15
C PHE A 217 -8.35 3.72 -3.74
N PHE A 218 -8.10 2.49 -3.27
CA PHE A 218 -6.94 1.73 -3.75
C PHE A 218 -7.07 1.32 -5.21
N ARG A 219 -8.26 0.97 -5.66
CA ARG A 219 -8.55 0.63 -7.04
C ARG A 219 -8.27 1.82 -7.95
N SER A 220 -8.88 2.97 -7.70
CA SER A 220 -8.75 4.18 -8.51
C SER A 220 -7.29 4.68 -8.62
N PHE A 221 -6.52 4.63 -7.53
CA PHE A 221 -5.11 5.01 -7.59
C PHE A 221 -4.22 3.91 -8.15
N GLY A 222 -4.53 2.64 -7.86
CA GLY A 222 -3.76 1.49 -8.38
C GLY A 222 -3.76 1.43 -9.90
N GLN A 223 -4.92 1.64 -10.54
CA GLN A 223 -5.05 1.72 -12.00
C GLN A 223 -4.15 2.79 -12.61
N CYS A 224 -3.96 3.90 -11.94
CA CYS A 224 -3.11 4.98 -12.39
C CYS A 224 -1.61 4.76 -12.07
N GLY A 225 -1.22 3.57 -11.61
CA GLY A 225 0.17 3.23 -11.34
C GLY A 225 0.71 3.66 -9.98
N PHE A 226 -0.12 4.20 -9.09
CA PHE A 226 0.28 4.37 -7.69
C PHE A 226 0.45 2.99 -7.05
N ASN A 227 1.53 2.79 -6.31
CA ASN A 227 1.92 1.49 -5.82
C ASN A 227 2.56 1.49 -4.41
N LEU A 228 2.54 2.61 -3.72
CA LEU A 228 2.99 2.74 -2.35
C LEU A 228 1.92 3.42 -1.50
N TYR A 229 1.50 2.77 -0.45
CA TYR A 229 0.57 3.31 0.53
C TYR A 229 1.28 3.55 1.85
N ARG A 230 1.28 4.80 2.31
CA ARG A 230 1.79 5.13 3.64
C ARG A 230 0.63 5.23 4.61
N PHE A 231 0.62 4.34 5.58
CA PHE A 231 -0.37 4.24 6.64
C PHE A 231 0.23 4.64 7.98
N SER A 232 -0.51 5.36 8.79
CA SER A 232 -0.08 5.73 10.14
C SER A 232 -1.13 5.34 11.16
N GLN A 233 -0.74 4.56 12.16
CA GLN A 233 -1.65 3.90 13.09
C GLN A 233 -2.41 4.85 14.01
N LYS A 234 -1.91 6.04 14.27
CA LYS A 234 -2.56 6.98 15.18
C LYS A 234 -2.52 8.40 14.67
N ASN A 235 -3.61 9.14 14.86
CA ASN A 235 -3.84 10.51 14.43
C ASN A 235 -3.97 10.75 12.92
N CYS A 236 -3.73 9.74 12.10
CA CYS A 236 -3.99 9.76 10.67
C CYS A 236 -4.67 8.47 10.20
N SER A 237 -5.24 7.73 11.11
CA SER A 237 -6.03 6.53 10.85
C SER A 237 -6.75 6.11 12.11
N TYR A 238 -7.37 4.93 12.10
CA TYR A 238 -8.04 4.37 13.27
C TYR A 238 -7.12 4.37 14.47
N ASP A 239 -7.55 4.94 15.54
CA ASP A 239 -6.82 4.89 16.80
C ASP A 239 -6.92 3.48 17.40
N LEU A 240 -6.09 2.53 16.94
CA LEU A 240 -6.07 1.16 17.46
C LEU A 240 -5.92 1.11 18.99
N TYR A 241 -5.30 2.11 19.58
CA TYR A 241 -5.12 2.16 21.03
C TYR A 241 -5.52 3.54 21.58
N ARG A 242 -6.17 3.53 22.74
CA ARG A 242 -6.40 4.76 23.52
C ARG A 242 -5.11 5.21 24.18
N ASP A 243 -4.44 4.24 24.79
CA ASP A 243 -3.08 4.30 25.31
C ASP A 243 -2.45 2.92 25.09
N LEU A 244 -1.15 2.76 25.34
CA LEU A 244 -0.46 1.49 25.08
C LEU A 244 -0.81 0.35 26.05
N ASP A 245 -1.80 0.52 26.92
CA ASP A 245 -2.38 -0.51 27.77
C ASP A 245 -3.82 -0.90 27.35
N HIS A 246 -4.46 -0.14 26.45
CA HIS A 246 -5.82 -0.38 26.00
C HIS A 246 -5.91 -0.37 24.48
N TYR A 247 -5.94 -1.57 23.88
CA TYR A 247 -6.12 -1.76 22.43
C TYR A 247 -7.59 -1.99 22.08
N LEU A 248 -7.96 -1.65 20.87
CA LEU A 248 -9.31 -1.71 20.34
C LEU A 248 -9.38 -2.77 19.24
N ALA A 249 -10.24 -3.77 19.42
CA ALA A 249 -10.32 -4.91 18.50
C ALA A 249 -10.95 -4.53 17.14
N PRO A 250 -12.04 -3.75 17.08
CA PRO A 250 -12.63 -3.33 15.80
C PRO A 250 -11.65 -2.58 14.91
N GLU A 251 -10.94 -1.60 15.47
CA GLU A 251 -9.96 -0.80 14.73
C GLU A 251 -8.78 -1.65 14.22
N GLY A 252 -8.45 -2.71 14.94
CA GLY A 252 -7.49 -3.70 14.48
C GLY A 252 -8.02 -4.49 13.28
N THR A 253 -9.29 -4.84 13.25
CA THR A 253 -9.91 -5.57 12.14
C THR A 253 -9.99 -4.69 10.90
N VAL A 254 -10.45 -3.44 11.03
CA VAL A 254 -10.45 -2.48 9.92
C VAL A 254 -9.05 -2.25 9.35
N THR A 255 -8.03 -2.18 10.22
CA THR A 255 -6.63 -2.10 9.75
C THR A 255 -6.23 -3.34 8.94
N ASP A 256 -6.65 -4.54 9.34
CA ASP A 256 -6.37 -5.77 8.57
C ASP A 256 -6.93 -5.67 7.15
N GLU A 257 -8.20 -5.31 7.02
CA GLU A 257 -8.91 -5.21 5.73
C GLU A 257 -8.34 -4.08 4.87
N LEU A 258 -8.03 -2.92 5.47
CA LEU A 258 -7.39 -1.81 4.78
C LEU A 258 -6.04 -2.22 4.14
N LEU A 259 -5.19 -2.94 4.89
CA LEU A 259 -3.90 -3.39 4.37
C LEU A 259 -4.05 -4.50 3.33
N GLN A 260 -5.07 -5.35 3.46
CA GLN A 260 -5.39 -6.37 2.46
C GLN A 260 -5.89 -5.72 1.18
N ALA A 261 -6.81 -4.73 1.27
CA ALA A 261 -7.27 -3.97 0.12
C ALA A 261 -6.11 -3.27 -0.60
N ALA A 262 -5.21 -2.61 0.14
CA ALA A 262 -4.02 -2.02 -0.45
C ALA A 262 -3.17 -3.05 -1.22
N ARG A 263 -2.95 -4.23 -0.65
CA ARG A 263 -2.20 -5.32 -1.29
C ARG A 263 -2.91 -5.89 -2.50
N LYS A 264 -4.23 -6.03 -2.44
CA LYS A 264 -5.07 -6.50 -3.56
C LYS A 264 -4.87 -5.66 -4.82
N TYR A 265 -4.77 -4.35 -4.67
CA TYR A 265 -4.56 -3.41 -5.78
C TYR A 265 -3.08 -3.05 -6.02
N GLY A 266 -2.15 -3.93 -5.63
CA GLY A 266 -0.73 -3.80 -5.95
C GLY A 266 0.06 -2.84 -5.09
N PHE A 267 -0.53 -2.24 -4.07
CA PHE A 267 0.18 -1.33 -3.17
C PHE A 267 1.12 -2.06 -2.23
N ARG A 268 2.29 -1.48 -2.04
CA ARG A 268 3.22 -1.81 -0.97
C ARG A 268 2.99 -0.88 0.20
N VAL A 269 3.15 -1.40 1.42
CA VAL A 269 2.72 -0.69 2.63
C VAL A 269 3.91 -0.16 3.41
N CYS A 270 3.95 1.15 3.59
CA CYS A 270 4.78 1.81 4.59
C CYS A 270 3.93 2.02 5.85
N TYR A 271 4.20 1.24 6.91
CA TYR A 271 3.38 1.23 8.11
C TYR A 271 3.98 2.08 9.23
N GLY A 272 3.32 3.18 9.55
CA GLY A 272 3.65 4.06 10.68
C GLY A 272 3.17 3.48 12.01
N ILE A 273 4.09 2.95 12.81
CA ILE A 273 3.77 2.20 14.03
C ILE A 273 3.13 3.08 15.10
N PHE A 274 3.71 4.25 15.35
CA PHE A 274 3.26 5.14 16.41
C PHE A 274 2.60 6.43 15.88
N GLY A 275 2.64 6.66 14.57
CA GLY A 275 2.08 7.84 13.96
C GLY A 275 2.57 9.14 14.58
N TYR A 276 1.70 10.14 14.64
CA TYR A 276 1.98 11.47 15.18
C TYR A 276 1.81 11.54 16.71
N GLN A 277 2.37 10.57 17.44
CA GLN A 277 2.27 10.49 18.89
C GLN A 277 3.63 10.59 19.58
N LYS A 278 3.69 11.37 20.63
CA LYS A 278 4.80 11.32 21.58
C LYS A 278 4.62 10.09 22.48
N VAL A 279 5.24 9.00 22.11
CA VAL A 279 5.18 7.77 22.89
C VAL A 279 6.06 7.91 24.12
N PHE A 280 5.46 8.14 25.31
CA PHE A 280 6.14 8.36 26.59
C PHE A 280 7.22 9.46 26.52
N ASN A 281 6.94 10.55 25.79
CA ASN A 281 7.91 11.61 25.49
C ASN A 281 9.18 11.09 24.81
N ASN A 282 9.16 9.84 24.29
CA ASN A 282 10.31 9.16 23.68
C ASN A 282 11.54 9.11 24.60
N GLU A 283 11.33 8.98 25.90
CA GLU A 283 12.38 8.98 26.90
C GLU A 283 13.08 7.62 27.00
N PRO A 284 14.37 7.53 26.65
CA PRO A 284 15.10 6.27 26.64
C PRO A 284 15.31 5.67 28.03
N ASN A 285 15.14 6.44 29.10
CA ASN A 285 15.32 5.99 30.48
C ASN A 285 14.01 5.54 31.14
N ASN A 286 12.86 5.71 30.48
CA ASN A 286 11.58 5.24 30.99
C ASN A 286 11.39 3.75 30.68
N THR A 287 11.86 2.89 31.58
CA THR A 287 11.83 1.43 31.40
C THR A 287 10.42 0.87 31.26
N GLU A 288 9.46 1.38 32.01
CA GLU A 288 8.06 0.96 31.92
C GLU A 288 7.46 1.40 30.58
N GLY A 289 7.66 2.64 30.21
CA GLY A 289 7.24 3.18 28.92
C GLY A 289 7.83 2.41 27.74
N LEU A 290 9.14 2.12 27.79
CA LEU A 290 9.81 1.31 26.76
C LEU A 290 9.24 -0.11 26.67
N ALA A 291 8.85 -0.71 27.80
CA ALA A 291 8.22 -2.04 27.80
C ALA A 291 6.86 -2.02 27.07
N LYS A 292 6.04 -0.98 27.30
CA LYS A 292 4.74 -0.79 26.61
C LYS A 292 4.94 -0.53 25.11
N VAL A 293 5.90 0.30 24.75
CA VAL A 293 6.27 0.60 23.35
C VAL A 293 6.72 -0.69 22.63
N LYS A 294 7.60 -1.48 23.25
CA LYS A 294 8.05 -2.77 22.69
C LYS A 294 6.90 -3.76 22.52
N ARG A 295 5.98 -3.82 23.48
CA ARG A 295 4.80 -4.70 23.41
C ARG A 295 3.91 -4.33 22.22
N PHE A 296 3.64 -3.03 22.02
CA PHE A 296 2.85 -2.57 20.88
C PHE A 296 3.57 -2.80 19.55
N LEU A 297 4.86 -2.56 19.49
CA LEU A 297 5.67 -2.83 18.31
C LEU A 297 5.63 -4.32 17.95
N LYS A 298 5.80 -5.21 18.93
CA LYS A 298 5.68 -6.65 18.69
C LYS A 298 4.28 -7.04 18.22
N TYR A 299 3.24 -6.48 18.84
CA TYR A 299 1.85 -6.69 18.40
C TYR A 299 1.64 -6.28 16.94
N SER A 300 2.17 -5.11 16.53
CA SER A 300 2.08 -4.64 15.15
C SER A 300 2.79 -5.58 14.19
N VAL A 301 3.97 -6.07 14.53
CA VAL A 301 4.71 -7.05 13.71
C VAL A 301 3.98 -8.38 13.62
N ASP A 302 3.51 -8.92 14.75
CA ASP A 302 2.80 -10.22 14.78
C ASP A 302 1.50 -10.18 13.97
N ARG A 303 0.80 -9.03 13.95
CA ARG A 303 -0.48 -8.89 13.26
C ARG A 303 -0.33 -8.53 11.78
N TRP A 304 0.53 -7.56 11.47
CA TRP A 304 0.61 -6.96 10.13
C TRP A 304 1.92 -7.16 9.40
N GLY A 305 2.94 -7.75 10.02
CA GLY A 305 4.24 -7.93 9.38
C GLY A 305 4.20 -8.70 8.06
N ALA A 306 3.22 -9.59 7.89
CA ALA A 306 3.03 -10.31 6.64
C ALA A 306 2.46 -9.45 5.49
N TYR A 307 1.92 -8.27 5.77
CA TYR A 307 1.32 -7.34 4.81
C TYR A 307 2.13 -6.06 4.59
N VAL A 308 3.12 -5.80 5.44
CA VAL A 308 3.92 -4.57 5.44
C VAL A 308 5.17 -4.74 4.60
N ASP A 309 5.66 -3.65 4.00
CA ASP A 309 6.93 -3.63 3.26
C ASP A 309 7.97 -2.71 3.92
N PHE A 310 7.54 -1.63 4.60
CA PHE A 310 8.40 -0.72 5.36
C PHE A 310 7.82 -0.46 6.74
N TRP A 311 8.67 -0.40 7.77
CA TRP A 311 8.29 0.08 9.09
C TRP A 311 8.70 1.53 9.29
N GLU A 312 7.76 2.40 9.62
CA GLU A 312 8.03 3.76 10.07
C GLU A 312 7.80 3.88 11.57
N PHE A 313 8.78 4.38 12.31
CA PHE A 313 8.65 4.51 13.77
C PHE A 313 7.72 5.66 14.16
N LEU A 314 8.06 6.87 13.77
CA LEU A 314 7.39 8.10 14.20
C LEU A 314 7.09 8.97 12.99
N ASN A 315 5.91 9.59 13.00
CA ASN A 315 5.54 10.64 12.09
C ASN A 315 5.69 12.01 12.75
N GLU A 316 6.59 12.86 12.24
CA GLU A 316 6.81 14.25 12.69
C GLU A 316 6.96 14.42 14.21
N GLN A 317 7.47 13.41 14.88
CA GLN A 317 7.76 13.44 16.31
C GLN A 317 9.23 13.19 16.55
N HIS A 318 9.74 13.78 17.64
CA HIS A 318 11.13 13.65 18.03
C HIS A 318 11.30 12.60 19.12
N ALA A 319 12.29 11.74 18.91
CA ALA A 319 12.84 10.88 19.95
C ALA A 319 14.35 11.12 20.07
N ASP A 320 14.90 10.84 21.24
CA ASP A 320 16.35 10.81 21.44
C ASP A 320 16.98 9.71 20.58
N ASP A 321 18.18 9.92 20.06
CA ASP A 321 18.89 8.92 19.25
C ASP A 321 19.04 7.58 19.98
N ARG A 322 19.24 7.64 21.31
CA ARG A 322 19.32 6.44 22.15
C ARG A 322 18.00 5.66 22.20
N TRP A 323 16.85 6.31 22.04
CA TRP A 323 15.58 5.61 21.92
C TRP A 323 15.58 4.74 20.66
N TYR A 324 16.04 5.27 19.52
CA TYR A 324 16.19 4.50 18.29
C TYR A 324 17.23 3.38 18.42
N GLU A 325 18.34 3.62 19.10
CA GLU A 325 19.35 2.59 19.39
C GLU A 325 18.79 1.41 20.18
N ILE A 326 17.73 1.62 20.96
CA ILE A 326 17.00 0.56 21.68
C ILE A 326 15.93 -0.09 20.79
N MET A 327 15.17 0.72 20.03
CA MET A 327 14.00 0.24 19.29
C MET A 327 14.37 -0.45 17.99
N ILE A 328 15.38 0.01 17.27
CA ILE A 328 15.82 -0.61 16.01
C ILE A 328 16.26 -2.07 16.21
N PRO A 329 17.18 -2.40 17.14
CA PRO A 329 17.54 -3.79 17.39
C PRO A 329 16.37 -4.64 17.89
N TYR A 330 15.46 -4.04 18.67
CA TYR A 330 14.28 -4.76 19.13
C TYR A 330 13.35 -5.10 17.96
N LEU A 331 13.04 -4.14 17.08
CA LEU A 331 12.24 -4.40 15.89
C LEU A 331 12.89 -5.48 15.02
N ARG A 332 14.20 -5.41 14.79
CA ARG A 332 14.95 -6.45 14.06
C ARG A 332 14.87 -7.82 14.70
N SER A 333 14.73 -7.91 16.03
CA SER A 333 14.64 -9.18 16.74
C SER A 333 13.26 -9.84 16.65
N VAL A 334 12.20 -9.07 16.37
CA VAL A 334 10.81 -9.56 16.33
C VAL A 334 10.23 -9.59 14.93
N ASP A 335 10.83 -8.89 13.96
CA ASP A 335 10.41 -8.89 12.55
C ASP A 335 11.11 -10.02 11.76
N PRO A 336 10.39 -11.11 11.45
CA PRO A 336 10.97 -12.26 10.75
C PRO A 336 11.30 -11.96 9.28
N TYR A 337 10.68 -10.92 8.71
CA TYR A 337 10.80 -10.56 7.29
C TYR A 337 11.95 -9.60 7.01
N ARG A 338 12.47 -8.93 8.04
CA ARG A 338 13.53 -7.92 7.93
C ARG A 338 13.18 -6.76 7.00
N HIS A 339 11.97 -6.24 7.15
CA HIS A 339 11.55 -5.07 6.38
C HIS A 339 12.48 -3.88 6.60
N PRO A 340 12.72 -3.03 5.58
CA PRO A 340 13.41 -1.75 5.76
C PRO A 340 12.74 -0.87 6.81
N ILE A 341 13.54 -0.12 7.55
CA ILE A 341 13.08 0.75 8.63
C ILE A 341 13.30 2.21 8.26
N THR A 342 12.28 3.03 8.54
CA THR A 342 12.34 4.49 8.40
C THR A 342 11.76 5.20 9.62
N THR A 343 11.87 6.50 9.62
CA THR A 343 11.18 7.44 10.51
C THR A 343 11.10 8.78 9.81
N SER A 344 9.98 9.49 9.91
CA SER A 344 9.89 10.81 9.36
C SER A 344 10.62 11.86 10.21
N TRP A 345 10.91 13.03 9.63
CA TRP A 345 11.77 14.05 10.19
C TRP A 345 13.17 13.59 10.53
N GLU A 346 13.69 12.76 9.67
CA GLU A 346 15.11 12.60 9.43
C GLU A 346 15.98 12.13 10.60
N ARG A 347 16.29 10.88 10.54
CA ARG A 347 17.41 10.26 11.25
C ARG A 347 18.22 9.40 10.27
N PRO A 348 18.47 9.88 9.02
CA PRO A 348 19.15 9.06 8.02
C PRO A 348 20.58 8.71 8.39
N TYR A 349 21.18 9.43 9.34
CA TYR A 349 22.50 9.14 9.87
C TYR A 349 22.53 7.98 10.87
N LEU A 350 21.39 7.60 11.46
CA LEU A 350 21.34 6.51 12.42
C LEU A 350 21.57 5.16 11.74
N ASN A 351 22.37 4.31 12.41
CA ASN A 351 22.51 2.94 11.97
C ASN A 351 21.19 2.16 12.16
N GLY A 352 20.75 1.47 11.10
CA GLY A 352 19.50 0.71 11.08
C GLY A 352 18.26 1.49 10.65
N ILE A 353 18.32 2.81 10.49
CA ILE A 353 17.40 3.56 9.63
C ILE A 353 17.90 3.38 8.20
N GLU A 354 17.12 2.72 7.36
CA GLU A 354 17.55 2.26 6.04
C GLU A 354 16.97 3.09 4.89
N ILE A 355 15.92 3.86 5.16
CA ILE A 355 15.27 4.77 4.22
C ILE A 355 15.29 6.17 4.81
N ASN A 356 15.67 7.16 4.00
CA ASN A 356 15.49 8.56 4.34
C ASN A 356 14.10 9.01 3.91
N ALA A 357 13.27 9.43 4.87
CA ALA A 357 11.88 9.83 4.63
C ALA A 357 11.62 11.30 5.04
N PRO A 358 12.17 12.28 4.31
CA PRO A 358 11.86 13.69 4.56
C PRO A 358 10.40 13.99 4.21
N HIS A 359 9.86 15.05 4.81
CA HIS A 359 8.61 15.68 4.41
C HIS A 359 8.90 16.96 3.64
N TRP A 360 8.23 17.15 2.52
CA TRP A 360 8.53 18.26 1.64
C TRP A 360 7.27 18.94 1.11
N TYR A 361 6.93 20.04 1.71
CA TYR A 361 5.84 20.90 1.30
C TYR A 361 6.42 22.19 0.75
N GLN A 362 6.69 22.22 -0.51
CA GLN A 362 7.25 23.40 -1.18
C GLN A 362 6.44 23.72 -2.42
N ARG A 363 6.37 24.98 -2.67
CA ARG A 363 5.72 25.56 -3.82
C ARG A 363 6.74 26.38 -4.60
N GLU A 364 6.81 26.16 -5.87
CA GLU A 364 7.64 26.88 -6.83
C GLU A 364 6.88 27.07 -8.13
N GLU A 365 7.42 27.93 -9.00
CA GLU A 365 6.97 28.04 -10.38
C GLU A 365 7.27 26.70 -11.12
N GLU A 366 6.38 26.29 -12.00
CA GLU A 366 6.54 25.05 -12.78
C GLU A 366 7.85 25.01 -13.57
N LEU A 367 8.32 26.15 -14.09
CA LEU A 367 9.60 26.29 -14.80
C LEU A 367 10.84 25.95 -13.94
N LYS A 368 10.69 25.92 -12.61
CA LYS A 368 11.76 25.63 -11.65
C LYS A 368 11.61 24.28 -10.96
N SER A 369 10.50 23.58 -11.20
CA SER A 369 10.14 22.37 -10.44
C SER A 369 11.18 21.27 -10.57
N ASP A 370 11.76 21.06 -11.75
CA ASP A 370 12.85 20.11 -11.96
C ASP A 370 14.12 20.50 -11.19
N GLN A 371 14.54 21.77 -11.25
CA GLN A 371 15.74 22.23 -10.58
C GLN A 371 15.64 22.11 -9.06
N VAL A 372 14.48 22.46 -8.51
CA VAL A 372 14.25 22.41 -7.07
C VAL A 372 14.20 20.94 -6.61
N THR A 373 13.52 20.09 -7.36
CA THR A 373 13.46 18.64 -7.07
C THR A 373 14.84 18.00 -7.13
N ALA A 374 15.62 18.29 -8.17
CA ALA A 374 17.00 17.78 -8.33
C ALA A 374 17.91 18.22 -7.17
N ALA A 375 17.81 19.50 -6.75
CA ALA A 375 18.59 20.00 -5.63
C ALA A 375 18.25 19.30 -4.31
N ARG A 376 16.98 19.08 -4.03
CA ARG A 376 16.50 18.34 -2.86
C ARG A 376 16.92 16.87 -2.91
N ALA A 377 16.75 16.19 -4.04
CA ALA A 377 17.18 14.82 -4.21
C ALA A 377 18.67 14.65 -3.90
N ASN A 378 19.53 15.53 -4.44
CA ASN A 378 20.95 15.52 -4.18
C ASN A 378 21.30 15.73 -2.70
N GLU A 379 20.55 16.58 -2.00
CA GLU A 379 20.70 16.79 -0.56
C GLU A 379 20.35 15.53 0.23
N TRP A 380 19.19 14.95 -0.02
CA TRP A 380 18.71 13.78 0.72
C TRP A 380 19.52 12.51 0.46
N LYS A 381 20.04 12.35 -0.75
CA LYS A 381 20.89 11.20 -1.15
C LYS A 381 22.27 11.17 -0.51
N LYS A 382 22.73 12.24 0.15
CA LYS A 382 24.04 12.31 0.81
C LYS A 382 24.32 11.22 1.83
N HIS A 383 23.26 10.62 2.36
CA HIS A 383 23.35 9.52 3.33
C HIS A 383 23.51 8.13 2.68
N GLY A 384 23.51 8.02 1.36
CA GLY A 384 23.68 6.75 0.64
C GLY A 384 22.56 5.76 0.91
N LYS A 385 21.32 6.23 1.03
CA LYS A 385 20.12 5.43 1.31
C LYS A 385 19.02 5.77 0.32
N PRO A 386 18.08 4.85 0.06
CA PRO A 386 16.87 5.19 -0.68
C PRO A 386 16.16 6.37 -0.05
N VAL A 387 15.58 7.23 -0.87
CA VAL A 387 14.80 8.38 -0.44
C VAL A 387 13.36 8.18 -0.84
N VAL A 388 12.49 8.10 0.16
CA VAL A 388 11.05 8.12 -0.01
C VAL A 388 10.54 9.34 0.75
N VAL A 389 10.19 10.39 0.02
CA VAL A 389 9.61 11.60 0.62
C VAL A 389 8.27 11.23 1.22
N GLY A 390 8.23 11.08 2.54
CA GLY A 390 7.11 10.47 3.28
C GLY A 390 5.83 11.27 3.21
N GLU A 391 5.94 12.58 2.97
CA GLU A 391 4.81 13.45 2.67
C GLU A 391 5.24 14.52 1.67
N GLN A 392 4.48 14.64 0.59
CA GLN A 392 4.69 15.65 -0.43
C GLN A 392 3.35 16.31 -0.77
N GLY A 393 3.36 17.60 -0.93
CA GLY A 393 2.21 18.38 -1.32
C GLY A 393 2.62 19.79 -1.70
N ASN A 394 1.65 20.61 -2.07
CA ASN A 394 1.86 22.03 -2.26
C ASN A 394 1.63 22.77 -0.93
N THR A 395 2.40 23.80 -0.65
CA THR A 395 2.10 24.69 0.47
C THR A 395 1.65 26.05 -0.02
N SER A 396 0.67 26.65 0.65
CA SER A 396 0.50 28.08 0.63
C SER A 396 0.91 28.65 1.99
N ASP A 397 1.76 29.66 2.02
CA ASP A 397 1.95 30.44 3.24
C ASP A 397 0.72 31.31 3.46
N ARG A 398 -0.15 30.92 4.40
CA ARG A 398 -1.33 31.70 4.79
C ARG A 398 -0.99 33.14 5.18
N LYS A 399 0.23 33.38 5.65
CA LYS A 399 0.69 34.70 6.11
C LYS A 399 1.31 35.54 4.99
N LYS A 400 1.76 34.89 3.93
CA LYS A 400 2.40 35.52 2.78
C LYS A 400 2.03 34.82 1.49
N PRO A 401 0.81 34.98 1.00
CA PRO A 401 0.44 34.41 -0.29
C PRO A 401 1.37 34.97 -1.36
N ILE A 402 1.93 34.09 -2.17
CA ILE A 402 2.72 34.49 -3.34
C ILE A 402 1.73 34.99 -4.40
N PRO A 403 1.81 36.24 -4.84
CA PRO A 403 0.91 36.74 -5.88
C PRO A 403 1.01 35.90 -7.16
N GLY A 404 -0.11 35.49 -7.73
CA GLY A 404 -0.19 34.72 -8.96
C GLY A 404 0.00 33.21 -8.78
N VAL A 405 0.23 32.75 -7.55
CA VAL A 405 0.29 31.32 -7.22
C VAL A 405 -0.87 31.02 -6.28
N GLY A 406 -1.90 30.35 -6.78
CA GLY A 406 -3.13 29.96 -6.05
C GLY A 406 -2.88 29.22 -4.74
N GLY A 407 -3.89 28.61 -4.14
CA GLY A 407 -3.77 27.80 -2.93
C GLY A 407 -2.88 26.55 -3.10
N VAL A 408 -3.22 25.51 -2.45
CA VAL A 408 -2.58 24.20 -2.61
C VAL A 408 -2.77 23.68 -4.03
N TRP A 409 -3.91 24.01 -4.63
CA TRP A 409 -4.22 23.76 -6.02
C TRP A 409 -4.29 25.09 -6.79
N ASP A 410 -3.73 25.10 -7.98
CA ASP A 410 -3.83 26.14 -9.01
C ASP A 410 -3.79 25.49 -10.39
N ASP A 411 -4.04 26.25 -11.45
CA ASP A 411 -4.08 25.79 -12.85
C ASP A 411 -2.76 25.18 -13.35
N ARG A 412 -1.69 25.25 -12.58
CA ARG A 412 -0.37 24.71 -12.88
C ARG A 412 0.05 23.58 -11.95
N SER A 413 -0.80 23.16 -11.01
CA SER A 413 -0.40 22.17 -10.00
C SER A 413 -0.17 20.78 -10.61
N ALA A 414 -1.00 20.36 -11.55
CA ALA A 414 -0.83 19.11 -12.30
C ALA A 414 0.50 19.11 -13.07
N LEU A 415 0.80 20.19 -13.78
CA LEU A 415 2.04 20.32 -14.53
C LEU A 415 3.28 20.31 -13.62
N ARG A 416 3.24 21.02 -12.48
CA ARG A 416 4.33 20.95 -11.48
C ARG A 416 4.52 19.54 -10.96
N MET A 417 3.44 18.83 -10.66
CA MET A 417 3.48 17.43 -10.22
C MET A 417 4.14 16.55 -11.28
N ARG A 418 3.76 16.67 -12.55
CA ARG A 418 4.38 15.91 -13.64
C ARG A 418 5.89 16.13 -13.69
N ILE A 419 6.33 17.38 -13.75
CA ILE A 419 7.75 17.73 -13.83
C ILE A 419 8.51 17.20 -12.61
N ARG A 420 7.94 17.33 -11.39
CA ARG A 420 8.53 16.81 -10.17
C ARG A 420 8.68 15.29 -10.20
N ASN A 421 7.64 14.57 -10.61
CA ASN A 421 7.63 13.11 -10.63
C ASN A 421 8.65 12.56 -11.62
N TRP A 422 8.68 13.08 -12.84
CA TRP A 422 9.69 12.70 -13.81
C TRP A 422 11.11 13.02 -13.32
N THR A 423 11.32 14.20 -12.78
CA THR A 423 12.63 14.57 -12.20
C THR A 423 13.00 13.65 -11.01
N ALA A 424 12.05 13.31 -10.16
CA ALA A 424 12.26 12.39 -9.04
C ALA A 424 12.68 10.99 -9.51
N LEU A 425 12.01 10.44 -10.52
CA LEU A 425 12.36 9.16 -11.15
C LEU A 425 13.84 9.18 -11.61
N PHE A 426 14.23 10.25 -12.31
CA PHE A 426 15.59 10.42 -12.85
C PHE A 426 16.64 10.79 -11.79
N HIS A 427 16.20 11.16 -10.57
CA HIS A 427 17.08 11.34 -9.42
C HIS A 427 16.97 10.21 -8.39
N GLU A 428 16.26 9.12 -8.74
CA GLU A 428 16.16 7.91 -7.92
C GLU A 428 15.58 8.20 -6.53
N ILE A 429 14.58 9.06 -6.46
CA ILE A 429 13.79 9.33 -5.26
C ILE A 429 12.31 9.08 -5.55
N ALA A 430 11.52 8.88 -4.51
CA ALA A 430 10.10 8.64 -4.60
C ALA A 430 9.30 9.65 -3.78
N PHE A 431 8.07 9.91 -4.19
CA PHE A 431 7.11 10.73 -3.46
C PHE A 431 5.96 9.91 -2.92
N VAL A 432 5.51 10.25 -1.71
CA VAL A 432 4.20 9.91 -1.18
C VAL A 432 3.40 11.20 -1.07
N PHE A 433 2.30 11.26 -1.81
CA PHE A 433 1.45 12.44 -1.81
C PHE A 433 0.50 12.43 -0.62
N TRP A 434 0.46 13.53 0.10
CA TRP A 434 -0.62 13.79 1.03
C TRP A 434 -1.84 14.20 0.22
N ASN A 435 -2.70 13.23 -0.03
CA ASN A 435 -3.83 13.38 -0.91
C ASN A 435 -5.05 13.99 -0.20
N THR A 436 -5.82 14.78 -0.92
CA THR A 436 -7.16 15.21 -0.51
C THR A 436 -7.98 15.61 -1.73
N SER A 437 -9.27 15.37 -1.66
CA SER A 437 -10.23 15.97 -2.59
C SER A 437 -10.50 17.45 -2.33
N TYR A 438 -9.92 18.03 -1.30
CA TYR A 438 -10.10 19.45 -0.93
C TYR A 438 -8.83 20.26 -1.05
N ALA A 439 -8.06 20.11 -2.11
CA ALA A 439 -6.81 20.85 -2.27
C ALA A 439 -6.99 22.32 -2.71
N ARG A 440 -8.16 22.90 -2.48
CA ARG A 440 -8.45 24.32 -2.82
C ARG A 440 -8.11 25.27 -1.67
N ASP A 441 -8.29 26.57 -1.91
CA ASP A 441 -7.99 27.66 -0.98
C ASP A 441 -8.18 27.33 0.50
N GLY A 442 -7.13 27.52 1.29
CA GLY A 442 -7.13 27.28 2.73
C GLY A 442 -6.48 25.96 3.19
N HIS A 443 -6.31 24.97 2.32
CA HIS A 443 -5.50 23.80 2.55
C HIS A 443 -4.06 24.06 2.11
N TYR A 444 -3.13 23.96 2.99
CA TYR A 444 -1.76 24.39 2.71
C TYR A 444 -0.77 23.24 2.53
N MET A 445 -1.18 22.00 2.76
CA MET A 445 -0.28 20.85 2.67
C MET A 445 -0.66 19.83 1.58
N ASN A 446 -1.94 19.59 1.40
CA ASN A 446 -2.43 18.53 0.54
C ASN A 446 -2.33 18.89 -0.95
N ILE A 447 -2.38 17.88 -1.79
CA ILE A 447 -2.42 18.02 -3.23
C ILE A 447 -3.70 17.39 -3.79
N TRP A 448 -4.29 18.03 -4.77
CA TRP A 448 -5.34 17.42 -5.57
C TRP A 448 -4.73 16.39 -6.52
N LEU A 449 -5.30 15.18 -6.53
CA LEU A 449 -4.93 14.12 -7.45
C LEU A 449 -6.13 13.78 -8.34
N GLY A 450 -6.51 14.75 -9.16
CA GLY A 450 -7.58 14.64 -10.12
C GLY A 450 -7.19 13.83 -11.36
N PRO A 451 -8.06 13.81 -12.37
CA PRO A 451 -7.88 13.00 -13.60
C PRO A 451 -6.51 13.26 -14.27
N GLN A 452 -6.18 14.51 -14.46
CA GLN A 452 -4.93 14.89 -15.14
C GLN A 452 -3.68 14.48 -14.34
N GLU A 453 -3.71 14.61 -13.02
CA GLU A 453 -2.61 14.20 -12.15
C GLU A 453 -2.43 12.68 -12.18
N ARG A 454 -3.52 11.93 -12.18
CA ARG A 454 -3.49 10.46 -12.26
C ARG A 454 -2.96 9.99 -13.61
N GLN A 455 -3.42 10.57 -14.72
CA GLN A 455 -2.88 10.29 -16.05
C GLN A 455 -1.36 10.52 -16.13
N TYR A 456 -0.86 11.61 -15.54
CA TYR A 456 0.58 11.89 -15.54
C TYR A 456 1.38 10.87 -14.71
N VAL A 457 0.80 10.31 -13.66
CA VAL A 457 1.43 9.23 -12.90
C VAL A 457 1.44 7.95 -13.72
N ARG A 458 0.35 7.61 -14.40
CA ARG A 458 0.28 6.44 -15.28
C ARG A 458 1.37 6.52 -16.35
N ALA A 459 1.46 7.63 -17.07
CA ALA A 459 2.48 7.82 -18.10
C ALA A 459 3.92 7.66 -17.58
N MET A 460 4.22 8.19 -16.40
CA MET A 460 5.52 8.02 -15.78
C MET A 460 5.80 6.56 -15.38
N GLN A 461 4.82 5.87 -14.82
CA GLN A 461 5.00 4.49 -14.37
C GLN A 461 5.17 3.52 -15.54
N ASP A 462 4.42 3.68 -16.63
CA ASP A 462 4.61 2.90 -17.85
C ASP A 462 6.03 3.05 -18.41
N PHE A 463 6.55 4.27 -18.38
CA PHE A 463 7.95 4.52 -18.76
C PHE A 463 8.92 3.86 -17.75
N ALA A 464 8.71 4.03 -16.44
CA ALA A 464 9.61 3.56 -15.39
C ALA A 464 9.78 2.04 -15.41
N TYR A 465 8.70 1.29 -15.56
CA TYR A 465 8.75 -0.18 -15.59
C TYR A 465 9.36 -0.78 -16.87
N ARG A 466 9.64 0.05 -17.87
CA ARG A 466 10.45 -0.33 -19.04
C ARG A 466 11.95 -0.10 -18.84
N LEU A 467 12.35 0.52 -17.74
CA LEU A 467 13.74 0.64 -17.33
C LEU A 467 14.18 -0.62 -16.56
N ASP A 468 15.48 -0.90 -16.56
CA ASP A 468 16.05 -1.95 -15.71
C ASP A 468 16.05 -1.53 -14.23
N LYS A 469 15.99 -2.52 -13.35
CA LYS A 469 16.22 -2.30 -11.91
C LYS A 469 17.61 -1.68 -11.62
N ASP A 470 18.57 -1.92 -12.48
CA ASP A 470 19.98 -1.55 -12.32
C ASP A 470 20.32 -0.17 -12.92
N VAL A 471 19.33 0.56 -13.49
CA VAL A 471 19.59 1.91 -14.02
C VAL A 471 20.05 2.84 -12.91
N MET A 472 21.07 3.65 -13.22
CA MET A 472 21.65 4.67 -12.34
C MET A 472 21.71 6.01 -13.05
N MET A 473 21.83 7.09 -12.28
CA MET A 473 22.00 8.44 -12.84
C MET A 473 23.18 8.48 -13.80
N HIS A 474 22.97 9.07 -14.97
CA HIS A 474 23.93 9.17 -16.04
C HIS A 474 24.04 10.59 -16.57
N THR A 475 25.15 10.91 -17.26
CA THR A 475 25.40 12.25 -17.77
C THR A 475 24.75 12.43 -19.14
N VAL A 476 24.10 13.58 -19.33
CA VAL A 476 23.52 14.00 -20.59
C VAL A 476 23.88 15.46 -20.87
N LYS A 477 24.09 15.82 -22.13
CA LYS A 477 24.33 17.19 -22.57
C LYS A 477 23.34 17.57 -23.65
N VAL A 478 22.85 18.79 -23.55
CA VAL A 478 21.92 19.39 -24.54
C VAL A 478 22.61 20.57 -25.23
N SER A 479 22.30 20.76 -26.52
CA SER A 479 22.88 21.86 -27.31
C SER A 479 22.37 23.27 -26.91
N GLN A 480 21.23 23.32 -26.19
CA GLN A 480 20.59 24.57 -25.73
C GLN A 480 20.43 24.58 -24.20
N PRO A 481 21.52 24.62 -23.41
CA PRO A 481 21.48 24.47 -21.96
C PRO A 481 20.83 25.65 -21.23
N ASP A 482 20.65 26.78 -21.87
CA ASP A 482 19.97 27.97 -21.33
C ASP A 482 18.45 27.88 -21.47
N VAL A 483 17.94 26.85 -22.19
CA VAL A 483 16.52 26.66 -22.52
C VAL A 483 16.03 25.34 -21.98
N VAL A 484 16.83 24.26 -22.08
CA VAL A 484 16.46 22.87 -21.72
C VAL A 484 17.43 22.31 -20.71
N ARG A 485 16.91 21.67 -19.67
CA ARG A 485 17.68 20.76 -18.80
C ARG A 485 17.40 19.32 -19.15
N GLY A 486 18.43 18.47 -19.09
CA GLY A 486 18.33 17.06 -19.34
C GLY A 486 18.79 16.22 -18.14
N TYR A 487 18.12 15.11 -17.92
CA TYR A 487 18.41 14.12 -16.89
C TYR A 487 18.45 12.72 -17.52
N ALA A 488 19.36 11.86 -17.10
CA ALA A 488 19.49 10.54 -17.68
C ALA A 488 19.65 9.46 -16.61
N LEU A 489 19.14 8.28 -16.92
CA LEU A 489 19.37 7.01 -16.23
C LEU A 489 19.89 6.01 -17.27
N ALA A 490 20.88 5.19 -16.92
CA ALA A 490 21.38 4.14 -17.80
C ALA A 490 21.80 2.89 -17.02
N SER A 491 21.61 1.75 -17.65
CA SER A 491 22.18 0.44 -17.30
C SER A 491 23.00 -0.10 -18.47
N GLU A 492 23.41 -1.35 -18.38
CA GLU A 492 24.12 -2.04 -19.48
C GLU A 492 23.24 -2.19 -20.72
N HIS A 493 21.92 -2.32 -20.56
CA HIS A 493 20.99 -2.69 -21.63
C HIS A 493 19.90 -1.66 -21.92
N ARG A 494 19.58 -0.78 -20.99
CA ARG A 494 18.50 0.19 -21.09
C ARG A 494 18.92 1.57 -20.62
N ALA A 495 18.25 2.58 -21.16
CA ALA A 495 18.45 3.94 -20.72
C ALA A 495 17.17 4.75 -20.84
N GLY A 496 17.08 5.80 -20.04
CA GLY A 496 16.07 6.82 -20.14
C GLY A 496 16.69 8.21 -20.14
N VAL A 497 16.09 9.15 -20.85
CA VAL A 497 16.44 10.57 -20.77
C VAL A 497 15.15 11.37 -20.60
N TYR A 498 15.17 12.34 -19.70
CA TYR A 498 14.08 13.30 -19.50
C TYR A 498 14.60 14.70 -19.78
N LEU A 499 13.88 15.45 -20.60
CA LEU A 499 14.18 16.80 -21.02
C LEU A 499 13.06 17.74 -20.56
N HIS A 500 13.41 18.85 -19.90
CA HIS A 500 12.48 19.86 -19.44
C HIS A 500 12.84 21.23 -20.03
N HIS A 501 11.88 21.83 -20.74
CA HIS A 501 11.98 23.20 -21.25
C HIS A 501 11.68 24.20 -20.14
N PHE A 502 12.69 24.59 -19.40
CA PHE A 502 12.55 25.42 -18.21
C PHE A 502 12.50 26.94 -18.45
N HIS A 503 12.65 27.35 -19.69
CA HIS A 503 12.65 28.78 -20.03
C HIS A 503 11.23 29.32 -20.24
N ASP A 504 10.42 28.58 -21.02
CA ASP A 504 9.06 28.97 -21.37
C ASP A 504 8.26 27.77 -21.85
N HIS A 505 7.09 27.51 -21.27
CA HIS A 505 6.22 26.39 -21.68
C HIS A 505 5.27 26.76 -22.81
N ALA A 506 5.24 28.00 -23.29
CA ALA A 506 4.36 28.43 -24.39
C ALA A 506 5.04 28.33 -25.76
N THR A 507 6.36 28.40 -25.81
CA THR A 507 7.11 28.31 -27.07
C THR A 507 7.60 26.90 -27.32
N ARG A 508 7.77 26.55 -28.60
CA ARG A 508 8.26 25.24 -29.01
C ARG A 508 9.78 25.24 -29.10
N VAL A 509 10.42 24.26 -28.50
CA VAL A 509 11.85 23.99 -28.66
C VAL A 509 12.06 23.27 -29.99
N GLU A 510 12.96 23.81 -30.82
CA GLU A 510 13.33 23.24 -32.12
C GLU A 510 14.83 23.18 -32.30
N GLY A 511 15.31 22.26 -33.13
CA GLY A 511 16.76 22.15 -33.44
C GLY A 511 17.62 21.75 -32.24
N LEU A 512 17.03 21.18 -31.19
CA LEU A 512 17.79 20.67 -30.05
C LEU A 512 18.54 19.40 -30.43
N ARG A 513 19.78 19.27 -29.96
CA ARG A 513 20.57 18.04 -30.05
C ARG A 513 20.93 17.56 -28.66
N LEU A 514 21.04 16.26 -28.54
CA LEU A 514 21.29 15.53 -27.31
C LEU A 514 22.55 14.69 -27.45
N ASP A 515 23.57 14.96 -26.64
CA ASP A 515 24.75 14.12 -26.51
C ASP A 515 24.61 13.23 -25.27
N VAL A 516 24.56 11.91 -25.46
CA VAL A 516 24.40 10.96 -24.37
C VAL A 516 25.08 9.62 -24.73
N ASP A 517 25.73 9.00 -23.75
CA ASP A 517 26.29 7.66 -23.86
C ASP A 517 25.20 6.62 -23.58
N LEU A 518 24.92 5.75 -24.52
CA LEU A 518 23.78 4.84 -24.51
C LEU A 518 24.22 3.39 -24.78
N PRO A 519 23.47 2.40 -24.24
CA PRO A 519 23.63 1.01 -24.64
C PRO A 519 23.30 0.83 -26.12
N GLY A 520 24.02 -0.07 -26.81
CA GLY A 520 23.91 -0.25 -28.25
C GLY A 520 23.03 -1.43 -28.66
N GLY A 521 22.74 -1.46 -29.99
CA GLY A 521 21.97 -2.55 -30.58
C GLY A 521 20.44 -2.47 -30.28
N THR A 522 19.95 -1.30 -29.94
CA THR A 522 18.60 -1.05 -29.47
C THR A 522 17.90 0.04 -30.27
N LYS A 523 16.61 0.24 -30.01
CA LYS A 523 15.82 1.38 -30.48
C LYS A 523 15.66 2.39 -29.36
N GLY A 524 15.57 3.66 -29.76
CA GLY A 524 15.17 4.75 -28.89
C GLY A 524 13.78 5.24 -29.27
N TYR A 525 12.93 5.40 -28.28
CA TYR A 525 11.55 5.84 -28.41
C TYR A 525 11.37 7.19 -27.73
N TRP A 526 11.02 8.21 -28.48
CA TRP A 526 10.72 9.53 -27.94
C TRP A 526 9.26 9.58 -27.49
N TYR A 527 9.05 9.76 -26.21
CA TYR A 527 7.73 9.79 -25.55
C TYR A 527 7.31 11.19 -25.16
N ASN A 528 6.01 11.46 -25.26
CA ASN A 528 5.39 12.57 -24.57
C ASN A 528 5.12 12.19 -23.09
N PRO A 529 5.70 12.88 -22.11
CA PRO A 529 5.49 12.58 -20.67
C PRO A 529 4.04 12.78 -20.20
N ALA A 530 3.17 13.37 -20.99
CA ALA A 530 1.79 13.62 -20.62
C ALA A 530 0.86 12.40 -20.85
N ASP A 531 1.15 11.59 -21.90
CA ASP A 531 0.23 10.57 -22.43
C ASP A 531 0.93 9.35 -23.03
N THR A 532 2.24 9.24 -22.89
CA THR A 532 3.10 8.19 -23.46
C THR A 532 3.13 8.06 -24.99
N ALA A 533 2.51 8.99 -25.72
CA ALA A 533 2.54 8.96 -27.17
C ALA A 533 3.97 8.92 -27.73
N ILE A 534 4.24 7.97 -28.64
CA ILE A 534 5.54 7.86 -29.32
C ILE A 534 5.60 8.87 -30.46
N LEU A 535 6.49 9.85 -30.33
CA LEU A 535 6.65 10.92 -31.30
C LEU A 535 7.67 10.57 -32.41
N LYS A 536 8.68 9.77 -32.12
CA LYS A 536 9.73 9.38 -33.06
C LYS A 536 10.48 8.15 -32.56
N ILE A 537 10.83 7.27 -33.48
CA ILE A 537 11.68 6.11 -33.21
C ILE A 537 13.05 6.35 -33.88
N VAL A 538 14.14 6.03 -33.18
CA VAL A 538 15.51 6.23 -33.66
C VAL A 538 16.35 4.98 -33.40
N ASP A 539 17.33 4.74 -34.29
CA ASP A 539 18.34 3.71 -34.05
C ASP A 539 19.40 4.22 -33.08
N ILE A 540 19.77 3.41 -32.10
CA ILE A 540 20.77 3.73 -31.07
C ILE A 540 22.01 2.87 -31.29
N SER A 541 23.16 3.51 -31.31
CA SER A 541 24.47 2.85 -31.36
C SER A 541 25.08 2.77 -29.95
N ALA A 542 25.91 1.78 -29.69
CA ALA A 542 26.67 1.71 -28.45
C ALA A 542 27.62 2.92 -28.31
N GLY A 543 27.68 3.50 -27.14
CA GLY A 543 28.53 4.64 -26.85
C GLY A 543 27.87 5.99 -27.05
N MET A 544 28.70 7.00 -27.35
CA MET A 544 28.22 8.38 -27.46
C MET A 544 27.33 8.57 -28.70
N ASN A 545 26.12 9.01 -28.46
CA ASN A 545 25.13 9.34 -29.50
C ASN A 545 24.90 10.86 -29.51
N ASP A 546 24.81 11.43 -30.72
CA ASP A 546 24.38 12.80 -30.98
C ASP A 546 23.03 12.75 -31.69
N LEU A 547 21.95 12.88 -30.89
CA LEU A 547 20.59 12.66 -31.35
C LEU A 547 19.87 13.99 -31.64
N GLU A 548 19.17 14.03 -32.77
CA GLU A 548 18.22 15.10 -33.07
C GLU A 548 16.94 14.87 -32.24
N VAL A 549 16.60 15.85 -31.41
CA VAL A 549 15.44 15.80 -30.51
C VAL A 549 14.19 16.26 -31.25
N PRO A 550 13.08 15.53 -31.19
CA PRO A 550 11.79 16.01 -31.71
C PRO A 550 11.38 17.33 -31.06
N PRO A 551 10.70 18.21 -31.79
CA PRO A 551 10.22 19.47 -31.22
C PRO A 551 9.17 19.23 -30.11
N PHE A 552 9.28 19.94 -29.00
CA PHE A 552 8.38 19.87 -27.84
C PHE A 552 8.18 21.24 -27.17
N THR A 553 7.19 21.36 -26.28
CA THR A 553 6.89 22.63 -25.58
C THR A 553 7.26 22.60 -24.11
N VAL A 554 6.91 21.56 -23.38
CA VAL A 554 7.09 21.49 -21.92
C VAL A 554 8.21 20.53 -21.58
N ASP A 555 8.04 19.26 -21.91
CA ASP A 555 8.95 18.18 -21.60
C ASP A 555 8.88 17.06 -22.63
N LEU A 556 9.90 16.21 -22.61
CA LEU A 556 10.04 15.11 -23.54
C LEU A 556 10.87 14.01 -22.88
N ALA A 557 10.57 12.75 -23.15
CA ALA A 557 11.37 11.62 -22.68
C ALA A 557 11.88 10.75 -23.83
N LEU A 558 13.01 10.12 -23.64
CA LEU A 558 13.57 9.09 -24.52
C LEU A 558 13.74 7.80 -23.72
N LEU A 559 13.12 6.72 -24.18
CA LEU A 559 13.39 5.38 -23.69
C LEU A 559 14.28 4.64 -24.68
N VAL A 560 15.32 3.98 -24.17
CA VAL A 560 16.22 3.11 -24.96
C VAL A 560 16.11 1.70 -24.38
N THR A 561 15.66 0.77 -25.18
CA THR A 561 15.41 -0.62 -24.76
C THR A 561 15.70 -1.61 -25.90
N PRO A 562 16.21 -2.82 -25.57
CA PRO A 562 16.38 -3.89 -26.55
C PRO A 562 15.05 -4.56 -26.94
N GLU A 563 14.03 -4.40 -26.13
CA GLU A 563 12.69 -4.86 -26.45
C GLU A 563 12.11 -4.00 -27.57
N GLY A 564 11.16 -4.56 -28.33
CA GLY A 564 10.43 -3.82 -29.35
C GLY A 564 9.69 -2.61 -28.77
N ALA A 565 8.98 -1.90 -29.61
CA ALA A 565 7.98 -0.96 -29.13
C ALA A 565 6.98 -1.69 -28.22
N PRO A 566 6.32 -0.97 -27.30
CA PRO A 566 5.26 -1.53 -26.48
C PRO A 566 4.26 -2.34 -27.29
N ASP A 567 3.91 -3.50 -26.79
CA ASP A 567 2.96 -4.47 -27.31
C ASP A 567 2.27 -5.04 -26.05
N ILE A 568 1.18 -4.39 -25.62
CA ILE A 568 0.60 -4.60 -24.28
C ILE A 568 -0.22 -5.88 -24.25
N ASP A 569 -0.97 -6.13 -25.30
CA ASP A 569 -1.79 -7.33 -25.46
C ASP A 569 -1.02 -8.56 -25.93
N HIS A 570 0.27 -8.34 -26.33
CA HIS A 570 1.18 -9.39 -26.83
C HIS A 570 0.68 -10.11 -28.10
N ASP A 571 -0.10 -9.44 -28.93
CA ASP A 571 -0.57 -9.99 -30.21
C ASP A 571 0.52 -10.01 -31.30
N GLY A 572 1.64 -9.32 -31.07
CA GLY A 572 2.80 -9.19 -31.98
C GLY A 572 2.78 -7.93 -32.82
N ARG A 573 1.79 -7.05 -32.63
CA ARG A 573 1.72 -5.70 -33.23
C ARG A 573 2.05 -4.68 -32.14
N PRO A 574 3.11 -3.91 -32.26
CA PRO A 574 3.40 -2.85 -31.30
C PRO A 574 2.29 -1.79 -31.25
N ASN A 575 1.97 -1.28 -30.06
CA ASN A 575 0.93 -0.30 -29.80
C ASN A 575 0.86 0.89 -30.78
N HIS A 576 1.98 1.43 -31.25
CA HIS A 576 2.01 2.53 -32.21
C HIS A 576 1.61 2.12 -33.66
N LEU A 577 1.41 0.85 -33.92
CA LEU A 577 0.98 0.25 -35.19
C LEU A 577 -0.32 -0.55 -35.04
N ASP A 578 -0.77 -0.71 -33.84
CA ASP A 578 -2.03 -1.33 -33.48
C ASP A 578 -3.17 -0.29 -33.53
N THR A 579 -4.36 -0.71 -33.51
CA THR A 579 -5.56 0.11 -33.46
C THR A 579 -6.46 -0.24 -32.31
N ASP A 580 -6.02 -1.22 -31.48
CA ASP A 580 -6.69 -1.74 -30.29
C ASP A 580 -5.59 -2.33 -29.43
N ASP A 581 -4.89 -1.43 -28.68
CA ASP A 581 -3.61 -1.68 -28.03
C ASP A 581 -3.67 -2.73 -26.91
N ASP A 582 -4.86 -2.95 -26.32
CA ASP A 582 -5.07 -3.89 -25.23
C ASP A 582 -6.01 -5.06 -25.59
N ASN A 583 -6.55 -5.04 -26.82
CA ASN A 583 -7.39 -6.11 -27.39
C ASN A 583 -8.71 -6.33 -26.63
N ASP A 584 -9.26 -5.29 -26.03
CA ASP A 584 -10.57 -5.36 -25.38
C ASP A 584 -11.74 -5.34 -26.38
N GLY A 585 -11.44 -5.03 -27.64
CA GLY A 585 -12.41 -4.95 -28.74
C GLY A 585 -12.90 -3.54 -29.05
N VAL A 586 -12.42 -2.52 -28.33
CA VAL A 586 -12.69 -1.11 -28.59
C VAL A 586 -11.44 -0.46 -29.17
N PRO A 587 -11.48 0.10 -30.38
CA PRO A 587 -10.31 0.75 -30.97
C PRO A 587 -9.83 1.96 -30.18
N ASP A 588 -8.50 2.18 -30.11
CA ASP A 588 -7.83 3.26 -29.35
C ASP A 588 -8.45 4.65 -29.57
N ASP A 589 -8.96 4.93 -30.79
CA ASP A 589 -9.57 6.22 -31.12
C ASP A 589 -10.95 6.44 -30.48
N ARG A 590 -11.50 5.42 -29.84
CA ARG A 590 -12.80 5.43 -29.14
C ARG A 590 -12.68 4.94 -27.70
N ASP A 591 -11.52 4.47 -27.33
CA ASP A 591 -11.21 3.95 -26.03
C ASP A 591 -10.63 5.06 -25.14
N ALA A 592 -11.23 5.23 -23.97
CA ALA A 592 -10.73 6.15 -22.97
C ALA A 592 -9.45 5.60 -22.28
N PHE A 593 -9.25 4.29 -22.30
CA PHE A 593 -8.15 3.58 -21.64
C PHE A 593 -7.42 2.59 -22.56
N PRO A 594 -6.86 3.00 -23.70
CA PRO A 594 -6.34 2.11 -24.75
C PRO A 594 -5.24 1.12 -24.33
N LEU A 595 -4.92 1.03 -23.06
CA LEU A 595 -3.88 0.17 -22.49
C LEU A 595 -4.39 -0.65 -21.30
N ASP A 596 -5.71 -0.68 -21.08
CA ASP A 596 -6.32 -1.37 -19.96
C ASP A 596 -7.54 -2.17 -20.45
N PRO A 597 -7.38 -3.47 -20.72
CA PRO A 597 -8.44 -4.29 -21.32
C PRO A 597 -9.66 -4.49 -20.41
N SER A 598 -9.66 -3.93 -19.23
CA SER A 598 -10.81 -3.93 -18.32
C SER A 598 -11.67 -2.67 -18.41
N GLU A 599 -11.22 -1.64 -19.14
CA GLU A 599 -11.85 -0.32 -19.16
C GLU A 599 -11.80 0.27 -20.58
N TRP A 600 -12.91 0.82 -21.07
CA TRP A 600 -12.98 1.44 -22.41
C TRP A 600 -13.77 2.75 -22.44
N ALA A 601 -14.52 3.07 -21.39
CA ALA A 601 -15.36 4.26 -21.32
C ALA A 601 -15.01 5.07 -20.07
N ASP A 602 -15.18 6.39 -20.17
CA ASP A 602 -15.01 7.36 -19.10
C ASP A 602 -16.02 8.48 -19.36
N LYS A 603 -17.26 8.24 -18.94
CA LYS A 603 -18.42 9.04 -19.30
C LYS A 603 -18.39 10.44 -18.70
N ASP A 604 -17.91 10.59 -17.51
CA ASP A 604 -17.76 11.87 -16.84
C ASP A 604 -16.38 12.52 -17.06
N GLY A 605 -15.41 11.72 -17.56
CA GLY A 605 -14.04 12.13 -17.90
C GLY A 605 -13.19 12.42 -16.67
N ASP A 606 -13.40 11.67 -15.59
CA ASP A 606 -12.62 11.80 -14.36
C ASP A 606 -11.37 10.89 -14.34
N TRP A 607 -11.15 10.11 -15.39
CA TRP A 607 -10.05 9.16 -15.57
C TRP A 607 -10.16 7.93 -14.63
N ILE A 608 -11.37 7.55 -14.33
CA ILE A 608 -11.72 6.24 -13.80
C ILE A 608 -12.66 5.64 -14.82
N GLY A 609 -12.42 4.40 -15.23
CA GLY A 609 -13.26 3.76 -16.23
C GLY A 609 -14.64 3.44 -15.67
N ASP A 610 -15.66 3.52 -16.55
CA ASP A 610 -17.05 3.28 -16.16
C ASP A 610 -17.27 1.92 -15.51
N ASN A 611 -16.46 0.89 -15.82
CA ASN A 611 -16.55 -0.42 -15.15
C ASN A 611 -16.09 -0.39 -13.70
N LEU A 612 -15.31 0.59 -13.30
CA LEU A 612 -14.74 0.72 -11.95
C LEU A 612 -15.23 1.94 -11.22
N ASP A 613 -15.90 2.88 -11.91
CA ASP A 613 -16.47 4.05 -11.29
C ASP A 613 -17.69 3.67 -10.43
N ALA A 614 -17.96 4.47 -9.46
CA ALA A 614 -19.14 4.36 -8.60
C ALA A 614 -20.24 5.36 -8.99
N ASP A 615 -19.97 6.23 -9.98
CA ASP A 615 -20.83 7.34 -10.42
C ASP A 615 -20.41 7.73 -11.83
N ASP A 616 -20.62 6.82 -12.81
CA ASP A 616 -20.14 6.90 -14.19
C ASP A 616 -20.45 8.23 -14.88
N ASP A 617 -21.50 8.92 -14.51
CA ASP A 617 -21.90 10.16 -15.15
C ASP A 617 -21.61 11.42 -14.34
N GLY A 618 -21.00 11.25 -13.15
CA GLY A 618 -20.56 12.33 -12.28
C GLY A 618 -21.71 13.20 -11.77
N ASP A 619 -22.94 12.67 -11.70
CA ASP A 619 -24.13 13.44 -11.26
C ASP A 619 -24.25 13.50 -9.74
N GLY A 620 -23.42 12.77 -9.01
CA GLY A 620 -23.36 12.68 -7.56
C GLY A 620 -24.34 11.67 -6.97
N VAL A 621 -24.93 10.84 -7.81
CA VAL A 621 -25.76 9.70 -7.42
C VAL A 621 -25.00 8.43 -7.83
N PRO A 622 -24.57 7.62 -6.88
CA PRO A 622 -23.88 6.39 -7.24
C PRO A 622 -24.73 5.46 -8.12
N ASP A 623 -24.07 4.83 -9.05
CA ASP A 623 -24.71 3.89 -9.98
C ASP A 623 -25.35 2.71 -9.24
N ASP A 624 -26.46 2.26 -9.78
CA ASP A 624 -27.25 1.12 -9.33
C ASP A 624 -27.68 0.34 -10.60
N ASN A 625 -26.69 -0.36 -11.18
CA ASN A 625 -26.84 -1.02 -12.49
C ASN A 625 -27.90 -2.12 -12.50
N ASN A 626 -28.22 -2.70 -11.35
CA ASN A 626 -29.25 -3.71 -11.21
C ASN A 626 -30.61 -3.14 -10.74
N GLU A 627 -30.71 -1.84 -10.53
CA GLU A 627 -31.93 -1.10 -10.15
C GLU A 627 -32.59 -1.61 -8.84
N ASN A 628 -31.80 -2.13 -7.90
CA ASN A 628 -32.35 -2.65 -6.65
C ASN A 628 -32.46 -1.59 -5.53
N GLY A 629 -31.97 -0.38 -5.75
CA GLY A 629 -31.98 0.75 -4.83
C GLY A 629 -30.83 0.72 -3.82
N ILE A 630 -29.82 -0.11 -4.05
CA ILE A 630 -28.55 -0.14 -3.31
C ILE A 630 -27.46 0.22 -4.28
N PRO A 631 -26.72 1.30 -4.09
CA PRO A 631 -25.61 1.64 -4.98
C PRO A 631 -24.58 0.51 -5.10
N ASP A 632 -24.07 0.27 -6.28
CA ASP A 632 -23.17 -0.84 -6.62
C ASP A 632 -21.94 -0.93 -5.69
N TYR A 633 -21.37 0.21 -5.30
CA TYR A 633 -20.26 0.23 -4.35
C TYR A 633 -20.59 -0.29 -2.93
N ARG A 634 -21.87 -0.38 -2.58
CA ARG A 634 -22.37 -0.94 -1.32
C ARG A 634 -22.85 -2.37 -1.44
N GLU A 635 -22.97 -2.85 -2.64
CA GLU A 635 -23.40 -4.21 -2.86
C GLU A 635 -22.28 -5.21 -2.57
N MET A 636 -22.67 -6.29 -1.93
CA MET A 636 -21.76 -7.41 -1.70
C MET A 636 -21.72 -8.37 -2.89
N ASP A 637 -22.71 -8.28 -3.79
CA ASP A 637 -22.91 -9.14 -4.96
C ASP A 637 -23.38 -8.22 -6.11
N LEU A 638 -22.41 -7.66 -6.85
CA LEU A 638 -22.65 -6.62 -7.83
C LEU A 638 -23.32 -7.10 -9.12
N ASP A 639 -23.01 -8.33 -9.52
CA ASP A 639 -23.49 -8.91 -10.78
C ASP A 639 -24.65 -9.89 -10.61
N GLY A 640 -25.00 -10.19 -9.36
CA GLY A 640 -26.15 -11.01 -9.01
C GLY A 640 -25.93 -12.51 -9.22
N ASP A 641 -24.69 -12.98 -9.26
CA ASP A 641 -24.36 -14.41 -9.43
C ASP A 641 -24.53 -15.22 -8.13
N GLY A 642 -24.70 -14.55 -7.00
CA GLY A 642 -24.88 -15.13 -5.68
C GLY A 642 -23.58 -15.30 -4.90
N VAL A 643 -22.45 -14.79 -5.39
CA VAL A 643 -21.15 -14.79 -4.72
C VAL A 643 -20.79 -13.37 -4.29
N ALA A 644 -20.64 -13.15 -3.00
CA ALA A 644 -20.38 -11.83 -2.45
C ALA A 644 -18.94 -11.38 -2.67
N ARG A 645 -18.78 -10.09 -2.99
CA ARG A 645 -17.51 -9.40 -3.22
C ARG A 645 -16.54 -9.40 -2.03
N ALA A 646 -17.03 -9.48 -0.82
CA ALA A 646 -16.19 -9.48 0.39
C ALA A 646 -16.92 -10.09 1.60
N GLU A 647 -16.19 -10.81 2.42
CA GLU A 647 -16.42 -11.34 3.78
C GLU A 647 -16.62 -12.83 3.91
N THR A 648 -16.98 -13.58 2.89
CA THR A 648 -17.00 -15.03 2.96
C THR A 648 -16.10 -15.64 1.89
N ILE A 649 -15.32 -16.65 2.23
CA ILE A 649 -14.57 -17.44 1.25
C ILE A 649 -15.56 -18.42 0.60
N PRO A 650 -15.65 -18.51 -0.73
CA PRO A 650 -14.80 -17.88 -1.76
C PRO A 650 -15.17 -16.43 -2.08
N TRP A 651 -14.17 -15.65 -2.41
CA TRP A 651 -14.31 -14.28 -2.92
C TRP A 651 -14.79 -14.33 -4.35
N ASP A 652 -15.66 -13.42 -4.72
CA ASP A 652 -15.90 -13.12 -6.11
C ASP A 652 -14.66 -12.40 -6.71
N ALA A 653 -14.00 -13.11 -7.59
CA ALA A 653 -12.80 -12.59 -8.26
C ALA A 653 -13.18 -11.68 -9.46
N PHE A 654 -14.42 -11.78 -9.94
CA PHE A 654 -14.95 -11.06 -11.08
C PHE A 654 -16.29 -10.38 -10.73
N PRO A 655 -16.30 -9.38 -9.84
CA PRO A 655 -17.52 -8.82 -9.26
C PRO A 655 -18.49 -8.14 -10.24
N LEU A 656 -18.16 -8.09 -11.52
CA LEU A 656 -18.96 -7.50 -12.60
C LEU A 656 -19.29 -8.50 -13.73
N ASP A 657 -18.90 -9.77 -13.60
CA ASP A 657 -19.21 -10.81 -14.57
C ASP A 657 -19.95 -11.99 -13.91
N ALA A 658 -21.27 -11.96 -13.91
CA ALA A 658 -22.13 -13.01 -13.39
C ALA A 658 -21.90 -14.44 -13.94
N LYS A 659 -20.92 -14.63 -14.82
CA LYS A 659 -20.51 -15.93 -15.33
C LYS A 659 -19.23 -16.45 -14.67
N GLU A 660 -18.50 -15.57 -14.01
CA GLU A 660 -17.22 -15.85 -13.40
C GLU A 660 -17.22 -15.36 -11.96
N TRP A 661 -16.75 -16.15 -11.02
CA TRP A 661 -16.63 -15.76 -9.61
C TRP A 661 -15.32 -16.22 -8.98
N ARG A 662 -14.59 -17.07 -9.69
CA ARG A 662 -13.38 -17.69 -9.16
C ARG A 662 -12.26 -17.63 -10.16
N ASP A 663 -11.08 -17.35 -9.67
CA ASP A 663 -9.81 -17.33 -10.39
C ASP A 663 -8.82 -18.13 -9.53
N THR A 664 -8.71 -19.42 -9.81
CA THR A 664 -7.98 -20.35 -8.93
C THR A 664 -6.48 -20.15 -8.99
N ASP A 665 -5.92 -19.83 -10.17
CA ASP A 665 -4.49 -19.63 -10.36
C ASP A 665 -4.07 -18.13 -10.31
N GLY A 666 -5.04 -17.22 -10.38
CA GLY A 666 -4.82 -15.77 -10.28
C GLY A 666 -4.25 -15.15 -11.56
N ASP A 667 -4.57 -15.69 -12.73
CA ASP A 667 -4.07 -15.22 -14.00
C ASP A 667 -4.97 -14.17 -14.68
N GLY A 668 -6.18 -13.94 -14.11
CA GLY A 668 -7.16 -12.97 -14.58
C GLY A 668 -8.22 -13.57 -15.52
N ILE A 669 -8.20 -14.88 -15.76
CA ILE A 669 -9.26 -15.61 -16.48
C ILE A 669 -10.05 -16.39 -15.42
N GLY A 670 -11.37 -16.32 -15.47
CA GLY A 670 -12.21 -17.03 -14.50
C GLY A 670 -12.24 -18.54 -14.78
N ASP A 671 -12.37 -19.32 -13.71
CA ASP A 671 -12.38 -20.79 -13.77
C ASP A 671 -13.42 -21.36 -14.77
N ASN A 672 -14.48 -20.63 -15.10
CA ASN A 672 -15.45 -21.08 -16.11
C ASN A 672 -14.96 -20.88 -17.55
N ALA A 673 -14.08 -19.94 -17.78
CA ALA A 673 -13.52 -19.62 -19.09
C ALA A 673 -12.10 -20.19 -19.25
N ASP A 674 -11.40 -20.48 -18.16
CA ASP A 674 -10.05 -21.02 -18.18
C ASP A 674 -10.05 -22.51 -18.59
N PRO A 675 -9.19 -22.94 -19.52
CA PRO A 675 -9.01 -24.34 -19.84
C PRO A 675 -8.08 -25.12 -18.89
N ASP A 676 -7.37 -24.44 -17.94
CA ASP A 676 -6.39 -25.00 -17.01
C ASP A 676 -6.46 -24.23 -15.69
N ASP A 677 -7.57 -24.42 -14.95
CA ASP A 677 -8.00 -23.59 -13.79
C ASP A 677 -6.94 -23.38 -12.70
N ASP A 678 -5.98 -24.28 -12.55
CA ASP A 678 -4.93 -24.21 -11.54
C ASP A 678 -3.51 -24.01 -12.11
N ASN A 679 -3.42 -23.90 -13.45
CA ASN A 679 -2.22 -23.61 -14.24
C ASN A 679 -1.06 -24.59 -13.92
N ASP A 680 -1.40 -25.87 -13.66
CA ASP A 680 -0.40 -26.91 -13.39
C ASP A 680 0.18 -27.54 -14.68
N GLY A 681 -0.40 -27.16 -15.84
CA GLY A 681 0.00 -27.58 -17.18
C GLY A 681 -0.81 -28.77 -17.73
N PHE A 682 -1.84 -29.21 -17.03
CA PHE A 682 -2.79 -30.22 -17.48
C PHE A 682 -4.19 -29.57 -17.61
N PRO A 683 -4.75 -29.49 -18.83
CA PRO A 683 -6.08 -28.91 -18.97
C PRO A 683 -7.15 -29.63 -18.15
N ASP A 684 -8.10 -28.89 -17.58
CA ASP A 684 -9.24 -29.36 -16.80
C ASP A 684 -9.97 -30.57 -17.39
N ALA A 685 -10.19 -30.56 -18.71
CA ALA A 685 -10.83 -31.68 -19.40
C ALA A 685 -10.03 -33.00 -19.26
N GLN A 686 -8.70 -32.88 -19.23
CA GLN A 686 -7.81 -34.03 -19.07
C GLN A 686 -7.80 -34.49 -17.60
N GLU A 687 -7.82 -33.59 -16.67
CA GLU A 687 -7.85 -33.87 -15.26
C GLU A 687 -9.16 -34.51 -14.83
N ARG A 688 -10.29 -33.91 -15.24
CA ARG A 688 -11.61 -34.52 -15.03
C ARG A 688 -11.70 -35.95 -15.62
N GLN A 689 -11.05 -36.21 -16.76
CA GLN A 689 -10.98 -37.56 -17.35
C GLN A 689 -10.09 -38.51 -16.53
N ALA A 690 -9.01 -37.99 -15.97
CA ALA A 690 -8.10 -38.76 -15.11
C ALA A 690 -8.62 -38.96 -13.68
N GLY A 691 -9.65 -38.21 -13.27
CA GLY A 691 -10.20 -38.17 -11.92
C GLY A 691 -9.34 -37.43 -10.93
N THR A 692 -8.53 -36.47 -11.43
CA THR A 692 -7.82 -35.47 -10.65
C THR A 692 -8.68 -34.23 -10.47
N ASP A 693 -8.23 -33.24 -9.71
CA ASP A 693 -8.98 -32.05 -9.34
C ASP A 693 -8.46 -30.84 -10.11
N PRO A 694 -9.20 -30.27 -11.06
CA PRO A 694 -8.76 -29.11 -11.86
C PRO A 694 -8.45 -27.83 -11.07
N LEU A 695 -8.75 -27.81 -9.77
CA LEU A 695 -8.54 -26.67 -8.91
C LEU A 695 -7.40 -26.88 -7.90
N ASP A 696 -6.70 -28.02 -7.97
CA ASP A 696 -5.63 -28.38 -7.04
C ASP A 696 -4.32 -28.69 -7.81
N PRO A 697 -3.42 -27.72 -7.98
CA PRO A 697 -2.20 -27.86 -8.77
C PRO A 697 -1.22 -28.91 -8.24
N LEU A 698 -1.61 -29.64 -7.20
CA LEU A 698 -0.88 -30.77 -6.64
C LEU A 698 -1.51 -32.12 -7.00
N ARG A 699 -2.62 -32.13 -7.74
CA ARG A 699 -3.40 -33.34 -8.10
C ARG A 699 -3.55 -33.49 -9.59
N PHE A 700 -2.49 -33.53 -10.31
CA PHE A 700 -2.44 -33.69 -11.77
C PHE A 700 -2.44 -35.20 -12.19
N PRO A 701 -2.80 -35.47 -13.45
CA PRO A 701 -2.72 -36.81 -14.03
C PRO A 701 -1.28 -37.36 -13.98
N THR A 702 -1.09 -38.51 -13.32
CA THR A 702 0.20 -39.21 -13.36
C THR A 702 0.12 -40.28 -14.47
N GLU A 703 1.18 -40.36 -15.34
CA GLU A 703 1.32 -41.39 -16.36
C GLU A 703 1.16 -42.82 -15.84
#